data_a5ff16786411ef68ea3511b4e4c1ca7f
#
_entry.id   a5ff16786411ef68ea3511b4e4c1ca7f
#
_cell.length_a   1.000
_cell.length_b   1.000
_cell.length_c   1.000
_cell.angle_alpha   90.00
_cell.angle_beta   90.00
_cell.angle_gamma   90.00
#
_symmetry.space_group_name_H-M   'P 1'
#
loop_
_entity.id
_entity.type
_entity.pdbx_description
1 polymer ?
#
loop_
_entity_poly.entity_id
_entity_poly.type
_entity_poly.pdbx_seq_one_letter_code
_entity_poly.pdbx_strand_id
1 'polypeptide(L)'
;MRALSSKLQISFAFLLAMVHVASHLPKLMAQFPEDHFDRLDASAVVELAGTQRLTLQGDIASELVSGVDRFLLKQLDASVKDRRLNWPEPKADGGTYEEAIKELRSDYARRIGLVDSRVEATDWIIESPLSRIADDRGSSALASDDTLRIQRVRWPVLEGWEASGLLVIPKTIRFGVVLVPDASQMPENLCGVGQGSSTDALVLARAGGLVVIPQVASRHREARLGRAVMTDQEYLYRSAFVLGRHLLGYHVHQNMSAIDLLKKTIPDRPVMVAGWGEGGWIALATGVCDTRIDLTCVSGHFGPREKVWDQPIHRNVHGLLKHFGDAQLAAMIAPRRLVIDPVPGPTVTIAGDGGAPGNLMGPDLSQAKFETDLAQGLLGKWKLTDKIVLSGPAEGALERSSGISDAGLSRSLASLSSDIESELKKVSGYRDPIPQVAWGPLAAVETRRVAWLKQLDRWQQRTLDLIQYERDAHWKNLDTSTPEKFAASVEPYRKEFRDEIIGHWDLPKKPLMPRTRLVYEREKWRGYEVVLDVFDDVISYGVLLVPKSAEPISKRPCVVFQHGLEGRPTDTIVKDHPAYHDVSAQLAEQGYVVFAPQNLYLFTDRFRTLQRKSNLLGKTLFSTIIAQHEQIVQWLASRPEVDPSRIAFYGLSYGGKSAMRIPALVPEYCLSICSADFNDWVWKNASTSAPYSYVWTMEYEIFEFDLGRKFNYAEMATLIAPRPFMVERGHADGVAPDERVGLEFAKVRRMYAARLGLPDRTTIEWFNGPHTIHGVGTFEFLSKHLRHQPK
;
A
#
# COMPACT_ATOMS: atom_id res chain seq x y z
N MET A 1 42.26 19.48 -17.25
CA MET A 1 41.77 18.28 -16.53
C MET A 1 41.76 18.39 -15.00
N ARG A 2 42.60 19.19 -14.32
CA ARG A 2 42.55 19.35 -12.84
C ARG A 2 41.45 20.28 -12.33
N ALA A 3 40.88 21.19 -13.12
CA ALA A 3 39.82 22.10 -12.70
C ALA A 3 38.39 21.51 -12.79
N LEU A 4 38.18 20.40 -13.51
CA LEU A 4 36.87 19.70 -13.53
C LEU A 4 36.72 18.70 -12.34
N SER A 5 37.85 18.19 -11.82
CA SER A 5 37.81 17.26 -10.68
C SER A 5 37.38 17.93 -9.35
N SER A 6 37.75 19.20 -9.14
CA SER A 6 37.43 19.92 -7.90
C SER A 6 35.95 20.35 -7.83
N LYS A 7 35.32 20.68 -8.95
CA LYS A 7 33.90 21.02 -8.99
C LYS A 7 33.01 19.77 -8.81
N LEU A 8 33.40 18.60 -9.31
CA LEU A 8 32.72 17.35 -9.07
C LEU A 8 32.83 16.88 -7.61
N GLN A 9 34.01 17.07 -6.98
CA GLN A 9 34.19 16.71 -5.56
C GLN A 9 33.44 17.64 -4.61
N ILE A 10 33.33 18.93 -4.92
CA ILE A 10 32.51 19.87 -4.12
C ILE A 10 31.03 19.59 -4.27
N SER A 11 30.55 19.23 -5.47
CA SER A 11 29.14 18.81 -5.69
C SER A 11 28.83 17.49 -4.98
N PHE A 12 29.77 16.55 -4.95
CA PHE A 12 29.59 15.26 -4.26
C PHE A 12 29.60 15.42 -2.73
N ALA A 13 30.45 16.30 -2.19
CA ALA A 13 30.50 16.62 -0.76
C ALA A 13 29.24 17.38 -0.30
N PHE A 14 28.70 18.29 -1.13
CA PHE A 14 27.43 18.97 -0.86
C PHE A 14 26.24 18.00 -0.94
N LEU A 15 26.25 17.07 -1.88
CA LEU A 15 25.23 16.01 -1.99
C LEU A 15 25.29 15.04 -0.79
N LEU A 16 26.47 14.66 -0.33
CA LEU A 16 26.64 13.85 0.89
C LEU A 16 26.25 14.60 2.15
N ALA A 17 26.52 15.91 2.24
CA ALA A 17 26.08 16.73 3.38
C ALA A 17 24.56 16.89 3.42
N MET A 18 23.89 17.08 2.26
CA MET A 18 22.43 17.11 2.20
C MET A 18 21.79 15.75 2.49
N VAL A 19 22.40 14.65 2.04
CA VAL A 19 21.94 13.29 2.38
C VAL A 19 22.10 12.99 3.87
N HIS A 20 23.17 13.51 4.50
CA HIS A 20 23.37 13.38 5.96
C HIS A 20 22.36 14.21 6.76
N VAL A 21 22.00 15.39 6.30
CA VAL A 21 20.97 16.22 6.92
C VAL A 21 19.58 15.58 6.79
N ALA A 22 19.23 15.07 5.61
CA ALA A 22 17.91 14.41 5.41
C ALA A 22 17.76 13.06 6.15
N SER A 23 18.88 12.32 6.37
CA SER A 23 18.86 11.08 7.16
C SER A 23 18.98 11.31 8.68
N HIS A 24 19.37 12.51 9.12
CA HIS A 24 19.51 12.88 10.53
C HIS A 24 18.43 13.84 11.02
N LEU A 25 17.60 14.42 10.12
CA LEU A 25 16.44 15.20 10.54
C LEU A 25 15.52 14.43 11.52
N PRO A 26 15.19 13.14 11.32
CA PRO A 26 14.42 12.40 12.32
C PRO A 26 15.16 12.23 13.65
N LYS A 27 16.48 12.12 13.64
CA LYS A 27 17.29 12.03 14.89
C LYS A 27 17.51 13.38 15.54
N LEU A 28 17.58 14.47 14.78
CA LEU A 28 17.67 15.83 15.32
C LEU A 28 16.33 16.27 15.91
N MET A 29 15.21 15.90 15.27
CA MET A 29 13.86 16.20 15.77
C MET A 29 13.50 15.40 17.04
N ALA A 30 14.04 14.18 17.21
CA ALA A 30 13.79 13.33 18.38
C ALA A 30 14.62 13.72 19.64
N GLN A 31 15.53 14.69 19.54
CA GLN A 31 16.46 15.05 20.63
C GLN A 31 16.21 16.40 21.29
N PHE A 32 15.08 17.08 20.99
CA PHE A 32 14.70 18.23 21.81
C PHE A 32 14.08 17.71 23.11
N PRO A 33 14.65 18.09 24.28
CA PRO A 33 14.11 17.63 25.56
C PRO A 33 12.66 18.06 25.69
N GLU A 34 11.80 17.13 26.08
CA GLU A 34 10.51 17.49 26.66
C GLU A 34 10.78 18.46 27.82
N ASP A 35 10.09 19.60 27.82
CA ASP A 35 9.99 20.56 28.92
C ASP A 35 11.18 21.45 29.27
N HIS A 36 11.39 22.51 28.45
CA HIS A 36 12.04 23.72 28.96
C HIS A 36 11.17 24.99 28.85
N PHE A 37 9.85 24.87 28.78
CA PHE A 37 8.95 26.00 28.85
C PHE A 37 8.01 25.83 30.04
N ASP A 38 7.86 26.91 30.84
CA ASP A 38 6.99 27.07 32.01
C ASP A 38 5.59 26.45 31.82
N ARG A 39 5.57 25.12 31.65
CA ARG A 39 4.34 24.35 31.70
C ARG A 39 3.86 24.36 33.13
N LEU A 40 2.62 24.73 33.36
CA LEU A 40 2.04 24.73 34.69
C LEU A 40 2.03 23.28 35.24
N ASP A 41 2.33 23.15 36.53
CA ASP A 41 2.26 21.89 37.23
C ASP A 41 0.83 21.29 37.10
N ALA A 42 0.75 20.02 36.72
CA ALA A 42 -0.50 19.28 36.57
C ALA A 42 -1.34 19.20 37.87
N SER A 43 -0.78 19.58 39.03
CA SER A 43 -1.50 19.61 40.31
C SER A 43 -2.51 20.76 40.42
N ALA A 44 -2.29 21.88 39.72
CA ALA A 44 -3.17 23.05 39.71
C ALA A 44 -4.09 23.06 38.47
N VAL A 45 -4.89 22.01 38.31
CA VAL A 45 -5.69 21.81 37.08
C VAL A 45 -6.90 22.73 37.09
N VAL A 46 -6.88 23.72 36.20
CA VAL A 46 -8.05 24.53 35.83
C VAL A 46 -8.57 23.99 34.46
N GLU A 47 -9.81 23.52 34.44
CA GLU A 47 -10.49 23.13 33.21
C GLU A 47 -11.03 24.36 32.46
N LEU A 48 -11.16 24.23 31.13
CA LEU A 48 -11.84 25.22 30.32
C LEU A 48 -13.35 25.17 30.58
N ALA A 49 -13.99 26.34 30.68
CA ALA A 49 -15.43 26.42 30.96
C ALA A 49 -16.25 25.56 29.96
N GLY A 50 -17.18 24.76 30.48
CA GLY A 50 -18.03 23.83 29.70
C GLY A 50 -17.35 22.52 29.31
N THR A 51 -16.23 22.16 29.94
CA THR A 51 -15.56 20.88 29.77
C THR A 51 -15.37 20.17 31.12
N GLN A 52 -14.98 18.90 31.06
CA GLN A 52 -14.62 18.12 32.23
C GLN A 52 -13.09 18.23 32.47
N ARG A 53 -12.66 17.90 33.67
CA ARG A 53 -11.26 17.84 34.04
C ARG A 53 -10.52 16.71 33.30
N LEU A 54 -9.41 17.02 32.65
CA LEU A 54 -8.53 16.02 32.03
C LEU A 54 -7.63 15.40 33.11
N THR A 55 -7.85 14.12 33.39
CA THR A 55 -7.13 13.35 34.42
C THR A 55 -6.10 12.38 33.85
N LEU A 56 -6.04 12.22 32.51
CA LEU A 56 -5.04 11.37 31.86
C LEU A 56 -3.63 11.86 32.20
N GLN A 57 -2.79 10.92 32.63
CA GLN A 57 -1.38 11.15 32.97
C GLN A 57 -0.48 10.51 31.91
N GLY A 58 0.79 10.90 31.91
CA GLY A 58 1.79 10.39 30.98
C GLY A 58 1.68 10.97 29.57
N ASP A 59 2.27 10.29 28.59
CA ASP A 59 2.28 10.72 27.19
C ASP A 59 0.96 10.37 26.49
N ILE A 60 0.06 11.35 26.39
CA ILE A 60 -1.25 11.20 25.74
C ILE A 60 -1.10 10.85 24.25
N ALA A 61 -0.02 11.31 23.58
CA ALA A 61 0.23 10.95 22.19
C ALA A 61 0.54 9.45 22.04
N SER A 62 1.26 8.85 23.01
CA SER A 62 1.49 7.41 23.04
C SER A 62 0.19 6.62 23.25
N GLU A 63 -0.70 7.10 24.13
CA GLU A 63 -2.02 6.47 24.32
C GLU A 63 -2.91 6.61 23.09
N LEU A 64 -2.89 7.76 22.40
CA LEU A 64 -3.60 7.98 21.15
C LEU A 64 -3.22 6.95 20.08
N VAL A 65 -1.91 6.71 19.86
CA VAL A 65 -1.42 5.71 18.90
C VAL A 65 -1.77 4.28 19.34
N SER A 66 -1.62 3.96 20.64
CA SER A 66 -1.97 2.65 21.20
C SER A 66 -3.46 2.37 21.13
N GLY A 67 -4.28 3.39 21.36
CA GLY A 67 -5.74 3.27 21.27
C GLY A 67 -6.19 2.94 19.86
N VAL A 68 -5.66 3.63 18.86
CA VAL A 68 -5.95 3.32 17.44
C VAL A 68 -5.46 1.92 17.07
N ASP A 69 -4.33 1.46 17.63
CA ASP A 69 -3.85 0.10 17.41
C ASP A 69 -4.84 -0.95 17.92
N ARG A 70 -5.30 -0.79 19.18
CA ARG A 70 -6.34 -1.67 19.76
C ARG A 70 -7.63 -1.65 18.94
N PHE A 71 -8.08 -0.47 18.51
CA PHE A 71 -9.25 -0.31 17.66
C PHE A 71 -9.10 -1.10 16.36
N LEU A 72 -7.99 -0.93 15.64
CA LEU A 72 -7.75 -1.63 14.36
C LEU A 72 -7.69 -3.14 14.51
N LEU A 73 -7.08 -3.66 15.58
CA LEU A 73 -7.06 -5.10 15.85
C LEU A 73 -8.49 -5.64 16.08
N LYS A 74 -9.33 -4.94 16.84
CA LYS A 74 -10.76 -5.30 16.99
C LYS A 74 -11.52 -5.29 15.65
N GLN A 75 -11.24 -4.32 14.77
CA GLN A 75 -11.88 -4.28 13.45
C GLN A 75 -11.42 -5.43 12.53
N LEU A 76 -10.13 -5.81 12.60
CA LEU A 76 -9.61 -6.97 11.88
C LEU A 76 -10.28 -8.27 12.35
N ASP A 77 -10.41 -8.47 13.65
CA ASP A 77 -11.08 -9.65 14.21
C ASP A 77 -12.58 -9.68 13.81
N ALA A 78 -13.27 -8.55 13.89
CA ALA A 78 -14.69 -8.45 13.48
C ALA A 78 -14.90 -8.78 12.00
N SER A 79 -13.95 -8.42 11.14
CA SER A 79 -14.03 -8.66 9.70
C SER A 79 -14.15 -10.13 9.31
N VAL A 80 -13.67 -11.06 10.16
CA VAL A 80 -13.82 -12.52 9.94
C VAL A 80 -15.30 -12.92 9.90
N LYS A 81 -16.06 -12.41 10.87
CA LYS A 81 -17.50 -12.67 10.94
C LYS A 81 -18.25 -12.04 9.77
N ASP A 82 -17.90 -10.79 9.44
CA ASP A 82 -18.57 -10.05 8.37
C ASP A 82 -18.37 -10.70 7.00
N ARG A 83 -17.18 -11.20 6.70
CA ARG A 83 -16.89 -11.95 5.46
C ARG A 83 -17.75 -13.21 5.32
N ARG A 84 -18.04 -13.89 6.43
CA ARG A 84 -18.89 -15.10 6.43
C ARG A 84 -20.35 -14.75 6.20
N LEU A 85 -20.85 -13.72 6.88
CA LEU A 85 -22.26 -13.30 6.79
C LEU A 85 -22.61 -12.75 5.41
N ASN A 86 -21.66 -12.11 4.73
CA ASN A 86 -21.84 -11.51 3.41
C ASN A 86 -21.55 -12.45 2.24
N TRP A 87 -21.32 -13.76 2.49
CA TRP A 87 -21.09 -14.73 1.42
C TRP A 87 -22.39 -15.03 0.68
N PRO A 88 -22.40 -15.07 -0.67
CA PRO A 88 -23.62 -15.29 -1.43
C PRO A 88 -24.22 -16.67 -1.18
N GLU A 89 -25.53 -16.70 -1.06
CA GLU A 89 -26.33 -17.92 -0.89
C GLU A 89 -27.13 -18.23 -2.15
N PRO A 90 -27.52 -19.52 -2.38
CA PRO A 90 -28.41 -19.88 -3.46
C PRO A 90 -29.72 -19.11 -3.36
N LYS A 91 -30.15 -18.53 -4.49
CA LYS A 91 -31.44 -17.82 -4.56
C LYS A 91 -32.57 -18.80 -4.81
N ALA A 92 -33.78 -18.49 -4.30
CA ALA A 92 -34.99 -19.30 -4.46
C ALA A 92 -35.47 -19.36 -5.93
N ASP A 93 -35.17 -18.34 -6.73
CA ASP A 93 -35.50 -18.22 -8.15
C ASP A 93 -34.46 -18.91 -9.08
N GLY A 94 -33.47 -19.56 -8.50
CA GLY A 94 -32.37 -20.22 -9.24
C GLY A 94 -31.19 -19.30 -9.46
N GLY A 95 -30.25 -19.77 -10.28
CA GLY A 95 -28.97 -19.13 -10.58
C GLY A 95 -27.80 -20.07 -10.31
N THR A 96 -26.72 -19.88 -11.04
CA THR A 96 -25.50 -20.67 -10.87
C THR A 96 -24.58 -20.07 -9.82
N TYR A 97 -23.74 -20.91 -9.24
CA TYR A 97 -22.72 -20.44 -8.30
C TYR A 97 -21.75 -19.45 -8.97
N GLU A 98 -21.39 -19.70 -10.22
CA GLU A 98 -20.49 -18.81 -11.00
C GLU A 98 -21.07 -17.40 -11.16
N GLU A 99 -22.37 -17.28 -11.40
CA GLU A 99 -23.05 -15.98 -11.45
C GLU A 99 -23.04 -15.26 -10.10
N ALA A 100 -23.26 -15.99 -9.01
CA ALA A 100 -23.31 -15.45 -7.67
C ALA A 100 -21.95 -14.86 -7.20
N ILE A 101 -20.82 -15.42 -7.64
CA ILE A 101 -19.46 -14.99 -7.26
C ILE A 101 -18.76 -14.10 -8.30
N LYS A 102 -19.40 -13.84 -9.44
CA LYS A 102 -18.79 -13.10 -10.56
C LYS A 102 -18.27 -11.72 -10.15
N GLU A 103 -19.07 -10.98 -9.41
CA GLU A 103 -18.71 -9.63 -8.92
C GLU A 103 -17.61 -9.69 -7.86
N LEU A 104 -17.62 -10.68 -6.97
CA LEU A 104 -16.56 -10.89 -5.97
C LEU A 104 -15.23 -11.19 -6.65
N ARG A 105 -15.23 -12.05 -7.68
CA ARG A 105 -14.01 -12.34 -8.47
C ARG A 105 -13.50 -11.10 -9.19
N SER A 106 -14.37 -10.27 -9.76
CA SER A 106 -14.01 -9.00 -10.37
C SER A 106 -13.46 -7.99 -9.36
N ASP A 107 -14.06 -7.90 -8.16
CA ASP A 107 -13.57 -7.04 -7.08
C ASP A 107 -12.17 -7.49 -6.60
N TYR A 108 -11.97 -8.79 -6.42
CA TYR A 108 -10.66 -9.32 -6.07
C TYR A 108 -9.60 -9.00 -7.13
N ALA A 109 -9.93 -9.19 -8.41
CA ALA A 109 -9.03 -8.89 -9.53
C ALA A 109 -8.60 -7.40 -9.51
N ARG A 110 -9.55 -6.46 -9.27
CA ARG A 110 -9.22 -5.03 -9.12
C ARG A 110 -8.31 -4.75 -7.93
N ARG A 111 -8.55 -5.37 -6.77
CA ARG A 111 -7.74 -5.17 -5.55
C ARG A 111 -6.31 -5.63 -5.69
N ILE A 112 -6.08 -6.71 -6.44
CA ILE A 112 -4.73 -7.16 -6.77
C ILE A 112 -4.13 -6.43 -7.99
N GLY A 113 -4.80 -5.38 -8.50
CA GLY A 113 -4.30 -4.56 -9.59
C GLY A 113 -4.29 -5.25 -10.96
N LEU A 114 -5.20 -6.20 -11.20
CA LEU A 114 -5.37 -6.88 -12.49
C LEU A 114 -6.24 -6.02 -13.42
N VAL A 115 -5.71 -4.85 -13.80
CA VAL A 115 -6.47 -3.80 -14.51
C VAL A 115 -5.98 -3.55 -15.94
N ASP A 116 -4.82 -4.07 -16.29
CA ASP A 116 -4.20 -3.86 -17.60
C ASP A 116 -4.62 -4.97 -18.60
N SER A 117 -4.72 -4.62 -19.88
CA SER A 117 -5.03 -5.58 -20.94
C SER A 117 -3.78 -6.37 -21.31
N ARG A 118 -3.88 -7.71 -21.25
CA ARG A 118 -2.79 -8.58 -21.74
C ARG A 118 -2.68 -8.49 -23.26
N VAL A 119 -1.45 -8.63 -23.77
CA VAL A 119 -1.23 -8.83 -25.20
C VAL A 119 -1.48 -10.27 -25.57
N GLU A 120 -1.91 -10.49 -26.80
CA GLU A 120 -2.08 -11.85 -27.34
C GLU A 120 -0.71 -12.52 -27.49
N ALA A 121 -0.50 -13.59 -26.75
CA ALA A 121 0.70 -14.41 -26.85
C ALA A 121 0.56 -15.40 -28.01
N THR A 122 1.42 -15.25 -29.02
CA THR A 122 1.35 -16.11 -30.24
C THR A 122 2.14 -17.39 -30.07
N ASP A 123 3.31 -17.33 -29.40
CA ASP A 123 4.19 -18.48 -29.20
C ASP A 123 5.17 -18.22 -28.04
N TRP A 124 5.88 -19.30 -27.64
CA TRP A 124 7.02 -19.21 -26.73
C TRP A 124 8.25 -18.68 -27.47
N ILE A 125 8.93 -17.69 -26.86
CA ILE A 125 10.21 -17.21 -27.37
C ILE A 125 11.30 -18.07 -26.69
N ILE A 126 11.88 -18.98 -27.44
CA ILE A 126 12.93 -19.89 -26.93
C ILE A 126 14.26 -19.16 -26.91
N GLU A 127 14.92 -19.13 -25.74
CA GLU A 127 16.26 -18.58 -25.60
C GLU A 127 17.31 -19.67 -25.82
N SER A 128 18.17 -19.48 -26.81
CA SER A 128 19.30 -20.39 -27.04
C SER A 128 20.37 -20.14 -25.98
N PRO A 129 20.98 -21.19 -25.36
CA PRO A 129 22.10 -21.02 -24.47
C PRO A 129 23.29 -20.39 -25.23
N LEU A 130 23.96 -19.40 -24.61
CA LEU A 130 25.13 -18.72 -25.17
C LEU A 130 26.35 -19.64 -25.33
N SER A 131 26.40 -20.75 -24.59
CA SER A 131 27.38 -21.81 -24.77
C SER A 131 26.81 -22.91 -25.65
N ARG A 132 27.20 -22.94 -26.91
CA ARG A 132 26.98 -24.09 -27.79
C ARG A 132 27.80 -25.28 -27.27
N ILE A 133 27.23 -26.06 -26.38
CA ILE A 133 27.44 -27.51 -26.46
C ILE A 133 26.35 -27.97 -27.41
N ALA A 134 26.61 -27.89 -28.72
CA ALA A 134 25.79 -28.52 -29.71
C ALA A 134 25.88 -30.02 -29.42
N ASP A 135 24.79 -30.62 -28.91
CA ASP A 135 24.59 -32.02 -29.20
C ASP A 135 24.42 -32.13 -30.70
N ASP A 136 24.75 -33.27 -31.27
CA ASP A 136 24.65 -33.53 -32.74
C ASP A 136 23.23 -33.35 -33.31
N ARG A 137 22.26 -32.89 -32.54
CA ARG A 137 20.84 -32.71 -32.88
C ARG A 137 20.39 -31.24 -32.97
N GLY A 138 21.28 -30.25 -32.76
CA GLY A 138 20.95 -28.83 -32.86
C GLY A 138 19.97 -28.31 -31.80
N SER A 139 19.89 -28.95 -30.63
CA SER A 139 18.92 -28.70 -29.59
C SER A 139 19.26 -27.39 -28.84
N SER A 140 18.25 -26.51 -28.64
CA SER A 140 18.29 -25.34 -27.76
C SER A 140 17.99 -25.68 -26.28
N ALA A 141 18.03 -26.97 -25.92
CA ALA A 141 17.72 -27.44 -24.58
C ALA A 141 18.84 -27.08 -23.59
N LEU A 142 18.45 -26.63 -22.37
CA LEU A 142 19.35 -26.45 -21.22
C LEU A 142 19.79 -27.80 -20.65
N ALA A 143 18.84 -28.73 -20.57
CA ALA A 143 19.01 -30.05 -20.03
C ALA A 143 17.99 -31.00 -20.67
N SER A 144 18.35 -32.27 -20.82
CA SER A 144 17.44 -33.30 -21.30
C SER A 144 17.84 -34.70 -20.83
N ASP A 145 16.88 -35.57 -20.67
CA ASP A 145 17.04 -37.00 -20.51
C ASP A 145 16.14 -37.76 -21.49
N ASP A 146 16.04 -39.06 -21.29
CA ASP A 146 15.19 -39.89 -22.16
C ASP A 146 13.69 -39.61 -21.99
N THR A 147 13.26 -38.83 -20.99
CA THR A 147 11.86 -38.60 -20.65
C THR A 147 11.37 -37.19 -20.93
N LEU A 148 12.25 -36.19 -20.86
CA LEU A 148 11.90 -34.78 -21.00
C LEU A 148 13.07 -33.92 -21.47
N ARG A 149 12.75 -32.67 -21.84
CA ARG A 149 13.71 -31.61 -22.15
C ARG A 149 13.31 -30.31 -21.47
N ILE A 150 14.29 -29.47 -21.13
CA ILE A 150 14.12 -28.17 -20.43
C ILE A 150 14.68 -27.08 -21.33
N GLN A 151 13.89 -25.99 -21.52
CA GLN A 151 14.26 -24.84 -22.32
C GLN A 151 14.06 -23.55 -21.52
N ARG A 152 14.90 -22.53 -21.75
CA ARG A 152 14.60 -21.15 -21.31
C ARG A 152 13.64 -20.52 -22.29
N VAL A 153 12.63 -19.84 -21.73
CA VAL A 153 11.58 -19.21 -22.53
C VAL A 153 11.25 -17.82 -22.01
N ARG A 154 10.81 -16.97 -22.93
CA ARG A 154 10.10 -15.73 -22.64
C ARG A 154 8.73 -15.78 -23.32
N TRP A 155 7.81 -14.97 -22.83
CA TRP A 155 6.50 -14.80 -23.46
C TRP A 155 5.92 -13.41 -23.16
N PRO A 156 5.19 -12.79 -24.10
CA PRO A 156 4.59 -11.47 -23.89
C PRO A 156 3.47 -11.54 -22.85
N VAL A 157 3.37 -10.50 -22.01
CA VAL A 157 2.34 -10.38 -20.95
C VAL A 157 1.53 -9.11 -21.14
N LEU A 158 2.18 -7.94 -21.05
CA LEU A 158 1.60 -6.62 -21.28
C LEU A 158 2.42 -5.91 -22.36
N GLU A 159 1.88 -4.87 -22.95
CA GLU A 159 2.61 -4.12 -23.97
C GLU A 159 3.94 -3.56 -23.40
N GLY A 160 5.06 -4.04 -23.94
CA GLY A 160 6.40 -3.67 -23.51
C GLY A 160 6.92 -4.40 -22.27
N TRP A 161 6.20 -5.45 -21.80
CA TRP A 161 6.68 -6.34 -20.75
C TRP A 161 6.50 -7.82 -21.12
N GLU A 162 7.59 -8.58 -21.02
CA GLU A 162 7.65 -10.03 -21.23
C GLU A 162 7.99 -10.74 -19.91
N ALA A 163 7.32 -11.84 -19.66
CA ALA A 163 7.72 -12.80 -18.66
C ALA A 163 8.89 -13.66 -19.14
N SER A 164 9.60 -14.25 -18.21
CA SER A 164 10.68 -15.21 -18.50
C SER A 164 10.62 -16.39 -17.53
N GLY A 165 11.18 -17.51 -17.92
CA GLY A 165 11.18 -18.71 -17.09
C GLY A 165 11.72 -19.95 -17.78
N LEU A 166 11.27 -21.10 -17.33
CA LEU A 166 11.61 -22.41 -17.93
C LEU A 166 10.35 -23.08 -18.50
N LEU A 167 10.53 -23.83 -19.58
CA LEU A 167 9.55 -24.73 -20.14
C LEU A 167 10.12 -26.15 -20.06
N VAL A 168 9.44 -27.04 -19.30
CA VAL A 168 9.79 -28.45 -19.17
C VAL A 168 8.83 -29.27 -20.02
N ILE A 169 9.34 -29.92 -21.06
CA ILE A 169 8.58 -30.54 -22.10
C ILE A 169 8.74 -32.07 -22.01
N PRO A 170 7.70 -32.84 -21.64
CA PRO A 170 7.74 -34.30 -21.61
C PRO A 170 7.66 -34.86 -23.00
N LYS A 171 8.06 -36.14 -23.17
CA LYS A 171 7.86 -36.88 -24.45
C LYS A 171 6.39 -36.99 -24.85
N THR A 172 5.51 -37.18 -23.87
CA THR A 172 4.07 -37.30 -24.10
C THR A 172 3.35 -36.26 -23.23
N ILE A 173 2.64 -35.33 -23.86
CA ILE A 173 1.91 -34.28 -23.16
C ILE A 173 0.48 -34.76 -22.88
N ARG A 174 0.10 -34.72 -21.57
CA ARG A 174 -1.23 -35.13 -21.08
C ARG A 174 -2.01 -33.97 -20.48
N PHE A 175 -1.31 -32.98 -19.90
CA PHE A 175 -1.88 -31.78 -19.24
C PHE A 175 -0.88 -30.62 -19.26
N GLY A 176 -1.36 -29.41 -18.96
CA GLY A 176 -0.52 -28.22 -18.81
C GLY A 176 -0.37 -27.85 -17.35
N VAL A 177 0.77 -27.24 -16.99
CA VAL A 177 1.04 -26.76 -15.63
C VAL A 177 1.74 -25.41 -15.64
N VAL A 178 1.24 -24.46 -14.84
CA VAL A 178 2.03 -23.32 -14.40
C VAL A 178 2.48 -23.60 -12.98
N LEU A 179 3.77 -23.88 -12.78
CA LEU A 179 4.37 -24.20 -11.49
C LEU A 179 5.12 -22.97 -10.97
N VAL A 180 4.56 -22.31 -9.96
CA VAL A 180 5.05 -21.03 -9.46
C VAL A 180 6.07 -21.24 -8.32
N PRO A 181 7.31 -20.70 -8.44
CA PRO A 181 8.32 -20.81 -7.39
C PRO A 181 7.99 -19.96 -6.18
N ASP A 182 8.57 -20.29 -5.02
CA ASP A 182 8.67 -19.38 -3.90
C ASP A 182 9.63 -18.21 -4.23
N ALA A 183 9.43 -17.07 -3.59
CA ALA A 183 10.27 -15.90 -3.82
C ALA A 183 11.75 -16.07 -3.41
N SER A 184 12.10 -17.13 -2.69
CA SER A 184 13.49 -17.54 -2.43
C SER A 184 14.06 -18.49 -3.50
N GLN A 185 13.24 -18.91 -4.45
CA GLN A 185 13.59 -19.86 -5.47
C GLN A 185 13.67 -19.22 -6.84
N MET A 186 14.63 -19.69 -7.63
CA MET A 186 14.67 -19.47 -9.08
C MET A 186 13.96 -20.63 -9.80
N PRO A 187 13.49 -20.45 -11.04
CA PRO A 187 12.87 -21.55 -11.80
C PRO A 187 13.67 -22.83 -11.83
N GLU A 188 15.00 -22.75 -11.89
CA GLU A 188 15.92 -23.89 -11.88
C GLU A 188 15.84 -24.71 -10.58
N ASN A 189 15.52 -24.05 -9.44
CA ASN A 189 15.38 -24.78 -8.19
C ASN A 189 14.28 -25.82 -8.20
N LEU A 190 13.19 -25.60 -8.97
CA LEU A 190 12.10 -26.57 -9.09
C LEU A 190 12.43 -27.77 -10.01
N CYS A 191 13.59 -27.69 -10.68
CA CYS A 191 14.17 -28.76 -11.47
C CYS A 191 15.32 -29.50 -10.76
N GLY A 192 15.48 -29.32 -9.47
CA GLY A 192 16.51 -30.00 -8.69
C GLY A 192 17.87 -29.30 -8.71
N VAL A 193 17.97 -28.04 -9.16
CA VAL A 193 19.24 -27.32 -9.30
C VAL A 193 19.41 -26.29 -8.18
N GLY A 194 20.55 -26.33 -7.48
CA GLY A 194 20.92 -25.35 -6.47
C GLY A 194 20.42 -25.66 -5.06
N GLN A 195 20.74 -24.75 -4.12
CA GLN A 195 20.35 -24.90 -2.73
C GLN A 195 18.83 -24.64 -2.56
N GLY A 196 18.18 -25.39 -1.67
CA GLY A 196 16.73 -25.29 -1.45
C GLY A 196 15.90 -25.75 -2.63
N SER A 197 16.45 -26.62 -3.48
CA SER A 197 15.78 -27.14 -4.66
C SER A 197 14.71 -28.18 -4.33
N SER A 198 13.71 -28.28 -5.22
CA SER A 198 12.76 -29.39 -5.32
C SER A 198 12.82 -29.98 -6.73
N THR A 199 12.25 -31.16 -6.90
CA THR A 199 12.12 -31.81 -8.22
C THR A 199 10.68 -31.81 -8.71
N ASP A 200 9.84 -30.92 -8.21
CA ASP A 200 8.40 -30.92 -8.50
C ASP A 200 8.11 -30.77 -10.00
N ALA A 201 8.88 -29.93 -10.69
CA ALA A 201 8.75 -29.76 -12.13
C ALA A 201 9.07 -31.04 -12.92
N LEU A 202 10.10 -31.79 -12.47
CA LEU A 202 10.46 -33.08 -13.11
C LEU A 202 9.41 -34.16 -12.86
N VAL A 203 8.87 -34.21 -11.62
CA VAL A 203 7.77 -35.15 -11.29
C VAL A 203 6.55 -34.87 -12.14
N LEU A 204 6.12 -33.61 -12.24
CA LEU A 204 4.95 -33.22 -13.04
C LEU A 204 5.19 -33.49 -14.54
N ALA A 205 6.38 -33.17 -15.04
CA ALA A 205 6.70 -33.45 -16.45
C ALA A 205 6.77 -34.95 -16.77
N ARG A 206 7.36 -35.76 -15.89
CA ARG A 206 7.38 -37.22 -16.08
C ARG A 206 5.99 -37.88 -15.97
N ALA A 207 5.05 -37.24 -15.29
CA ALA A 207 3.62 -37.57 -15.33
C ALA A 207 2.90 -37.15 -16.64
N GLY A 208 3.60 -36.47 -17.54
CA GLY A 208 3.06 -35.97 -18.81
C GLY A 208 2.64 -34.49 -18.78
N GLY A 209 3.05 -33.73 -17.78
CA GLY A 209 2.78 -32.28 -17.68
C GLY A 209 3.71 -31.45 -18.58
N LEU A 210 3.16 -30.61 -19.45
CA LEU A 210 3.89 -29.49 -20.07
C LEU A 210 4.01 -28.38 -19.02
N VAL A 211 5.20 -28.25 -18.39
CA VAL A 211 5.37 -27.39 -17.20
C VAL A 211 6.05 -26.08 -17.56
N VAL A 212 5.39 -24.96 -17.24
CA VAL A 212 5.95 -23.61 -17.29
C VAL A 212 6.32 -23.18 -15.89
N ILE A 213 7.55 -22.70 -15.68
CA ILE A 213 8.03 -22.21 -14.39
C ILE A 213 8.41 -20.74 -14.58
N PRO A 214 7.55 -19.79 -14.17
CA PRO A 214 7.83 -18.36 -14.34
C PRO A 214 8.89 -17.85 -13.36
N GLN A 215 9.63 -16.81 -13.74
CA GLN A 215 10.42 -15.99 -12.82
C GLN A 215 9.47 -15.15 -11.96
N VAL A 216 9.67 -15.12 -10.66
CA VAL A 216 8.94 -14.25 -9.73
C VAL A 216 9.85 -13.20 -9.10
N ALA A 217 9.27 -12.16 -8.51
CA ALA A 217 10.02 -11.16 -7.75
C ALA A 217 10.66 -11.82 -6.52
N SER A 218 11.96 -11.61 -6.36
CA SER A 218 12.74 -12.31 -5.33
C SER A 218 12.75 -11.57 -3.99
N ARG A 219 13.16 -12.28 -2.92
CA ARG A 219 13.47 -11.70 -1.61
C ARG A 219 14.89 -11.13 -1.54
N HIS A 220 15.59 -11.02 -2.66
CA HIS A 220 16.91 -10.39 -2.68
C HIS A 220 16.80 -8.95 -2.16
N ARG A 221 17.68 -8.59 -1.22
CA ARG A 221 17.71 -7.27 -0.58
C ARG A 221 18.94 -6.51 -1.03
N GLU A 222 18.75 -5.27 -1.43
CA GLU A 222 19.84 -4.36 -1.74
C GLU A 222 19.49 -2.92 -1.38
N ALA A 223 20.53 -2.08 -1.20
CA ALA A 223 20.39 -0.65 -1.00
C ALA A 223 19.96 0.02 -2.31
N ARG A 224 18.77 0.60 -2.35
CA ARG A 224 18.24 1.33 -3.49
C ARG A 224 18.65 2.80 -3.40
N LEU A 225 19.35 3.31 -4.41
CA LEU A 225 20.00 4.64 -4.41
C LEU A 225 20.81 4.93 -3.13
N GLY A 226 21.38 3.89 -2.51
CA GLY A 226 22.16 4.01 -1.28
C GLY A 226 21.38 4.49 -0.04
N ARG A 227 20.03 4.45 -0.06
CA ARG A 227 19.18 4.98 1.02
C ARG A 227 18.43 3.91 1.78
N ALA A 228 17.52 3.19 1.14
CA ALA A 228 16.70 2.18 1.78
C ALA A 228 17.09 0.77 1.32
N VAL A 229 17.35 -0.14 2.26
CA VAL A 229 17.59 -1.55 1.99
C VAL A 229 16.25 -2.27 1.95
N MET A 230 15.84 -2.71 0.78
CA MET A 230 14.54 -3.37 0.58
C MET A 230 14.65 -4.56 -0.37
N THR A 231 13.65 -5.43 -0.32
CA THR A 231 13.52 -6.57 -1.24
C THR A 231 13.14 -6.11 -2.64
N ASP A 232 13.42 -6.93 -3.67
CA ASP A 232 12.89 -6.72 -5.03
C ASP A 232 11.35 -6.60 -5.01
N GLN A 233 10.70 -7.39 -4.14
CA GLN A 233 9.25 -7.40 -3.98
C GLN A 233 8.74 -6.05 -3.46
N GLU A 234 9.34 -5.51 -2.40
CA GLU A 234 8.94 -4.20 -1.85
C GLU A 234 9.22 -3.07 -2.83
N TYR A 235 10.35 -3.11 -3.52
CA TYR A 235 10.72 -2.13 -4.54
C TYR A 235 9.65 -2.00 -5.63
N LEU A 236 9.23 -3.12 -6.20
CA LEU A 236 8.18 -3.13 -7.22
C LEU A 236 6.80 -2.78 -6.65
N TYR A 237 6.52 -3.21 -5.41
CA TYR A 237 5.25 -2.96 -4.74
C TYR A 237 4.98 -1.46 -4.55
N ARG A 238 5.98 -0.69 -4.11
CA ARG A 238 5.79 0.72 -3.74
C ARG A 238 5.22 1.55 -4.89
N SER A 239 5.83 1.49 -6.07
CA SER A 239 5.35 2.20 -7.25
C SER A 239 4.03 1.64 -7.76
N ALA A 240 3.89 0.32 -7.84
CA ALA A 240 2.68 -0.34 -8.29
C ALA A 240 1.45 0.08 -7.48
N PHE A 241 1.58 0.13 -6.15
CA PHE A 241 0.48 0.41 -5.23
C PHE A 241 -0.16 1.79 -5.48
N VAL A 242 0.65 2.82 -5.64
CA VAL A 242 0.18 4.18 -5.96
C VAL A 242 -0.48 4.25 -7.34
N LEU A 243 0.03 3.45 -8.29
CA LEU A 243 -0.50 3.40 -9.65
C LEU A 243 -1.76 2.50 -9.79
N GLY A 244 -2.33 2.01 -8.68
CA GLY A 244 -3.50 1.13 -8.69
C GLY A 244 -3.21 -0.27 -9.22
N ARG A 245 -1.96 -0.70 -9.10
CA ARG A 245 -1.48 -2.04 -9.44
C ARG A 245 -0.88 -2.69 -8.19
N HIS A 246 -0.65 -3.97 -8.25
CA HIS A 246 -0.06 -4.71 -7.15
C HIS A 246 0.87 -5.78 -7.70
N LEU A 247 1.95 -6.08 -6.95
CA LEU A 247 2.91 -7.11 -7.37
C LEU A 247 2.25 -8.46 -7.64
N LEU A 248 1.26 -8.84 -6.82
CA LEU A 248 0.48 -10.07 -7.03
C LEU A 248 -0.24 -10.06 -8.39
N GLY A 249 -0.83 -8.92 -8.78
CA GLY A 249 -1.49 -8.77 -10.07
C GLY A 249 -0.55 -8.98 -11.26
N TYR A 250 0.68 -8.49 -11.17
CA TYR A 250 1.68 -8.75 -12.20
C TYR A 250 2.00 -10.24 -12.33
N HIS A 251 2.17 -10.95 -11.22
CA HIS A 251 2.38 -12.40 -11.26
C HIS A 251 1.16 -13.15 -11.82
N VAL A 252 -0.06 -12.70 -11.48
CA VAL A 252 -1.28 -13.29 -12.05
C VAL A 252 -1.36 -13.02 -13.56
N HIS A 253 -1.08 -11.79 -14.04
CA HIS A 253 -1.01 -11.49 -15.48
C HIS A 253 -0.03 -12.41 -16.21
N GLN A 254 1.18 -12.57 -15.64
CA GLN A 254 2.22 -13.44 -16.17
C GLN A 254 1.74 -14.91 -16.30
N ASN A 255 1.09 -15.42 -15.27
CA ASN A 255 0.58 -16.79 -15.25
C ASN A 255 -0.60 -16.97 -16.24
N MET A 256 -1.53 -16.00 -16.29
CA MET A 256 -2.64 -16.06 -17.24
C MET A 256 -2.16 -16.04 -18.70
N SER A 257 -1.10 -15.27 -19.01
CA SER A 257 -0.49 -15.27 -20.33
C SER A 257 0.21 -16.62 -20.66
N ALA A 258 0.83 -17.25 -19.65
CA ALA A 258 1.34 -18.62 -19.82
C ALA A 258 0.21 -19.64 -20.07
N ILE A 259 -0.95 -19.46 -19.40
CA ILE A 259 -2.14 -20.30 -19.60
C ILE A 259 -2.72 -20.09 -21.01
N ASP A 260 -2.70 -18.85 -21.56
CA ASP A 260 -3.08 -18.58 -22.94
C ASP A 260 -2.28 -19.45 -23.91
N LEU A 261 -0.95 -19.51 -23.74
CA LEU A 261 -0.05 -20.34 -24.55
C LEU A 261 -0.24 -21.84 -24.32
N LEU A 262 -0.44 -22.28 -23.06
CA LEU A 262 -0.73 -23.69 -22.77
C LEU A 262 -2.02 -24.12 -23.46
N LYS A 263 -3.12 -23.36 -23.31
CA LYS A 263 -4.40 -23.69 -23.98
C LYS A 263 -4.31 -23.64 -25.49
N LYS A 264 -3.44 -22.82 -26.07
CA LYS A 264 -3.15 -22.84 -27.52
C LYS A 264 -2.38 -24.09 -27.95
N THR A 265 -1.39 -24.50 -27.15
CA THR A 265 -0.53 -25.66 -27.45
C THR A 265 -1.27 -26.98 -27.23
N ILE A 266 -2.16 -27.05 -26.24
CA ILE A 266 -2.87 -28.24 -25.80
C ILE A 266 -4.36 -27.95 -25.52
N PRO A 267 -5.16 -27.54 -26.50
CA PRO A 267 -6.51 -26.96 -26.32
C PRO A 267 -7.45 -27.87 -25.53
N ASP A 268 -7.40 -29.16 -25.73
CA ASP A 268 -8.33 -30.15 -25.15
C ASP A 268 -7.79 -30.83 -23.88
N ARG A 269 -6.66 -30.36 -23.35
CA ARG A 269 -6.06 -30.94 -22.14
C ARG A 269 -6.32 -30.06 -20.91
N PRO A 270 -6.44 -30.66 -19.71
CA PRO A 270 -6.60 -29.89 -18.49
C PRO A 270 -5.34 -29.08 -18.19
N VAL A 271 -5.55 -27.94 -17.52
CA VAL A 271 -4.48 -27.03 -17.04
C VAL A 271 -4.54 -26.90 -15.54
N MET A 272 -3.38 -26.99 -14.91
CA MET A 272 -3.17 -26.85 -13.48
C MET A 272 -2.31 -25.62 -13.19
N VAL A 273 -2.57 -24.95 -12.07
CA VAL A 273 -1.63 -24.00 -11.43
C VAL A 273 -1.26 -24.54 -10.07
N ALA A 274 0.03 -24.49 -9.74
CA ALA A 274 0.54 -25.00 -8.46
C ALA A 274 1.70 -24.16 -7.94
N GLY A 275 1.92 -24.18 -6.64
CA GLY A 275 3.09 -23.53 -6.03
C GLY A 275 3.19 -23.76 -4.52
N TRP A 276 4.38 -23.53 -3.99
CA TRP A 276 4.70 -23.60 -2.57
C TRP A 276 5.09 -22.23 -2.01
N GLY A 277 4.73 -21.93 -0.76
CA GLY A 277 5.06 -20.69 -0.11
C GLY A 277 4.45 -19.46 -0.82
N GLU A 278 5.29 -18.55 -1.30
CA GLU A 278 4.86 -17.39 -2.12
C GLU A 278 4.21 -17.86 -3.43
N GLY A 279 4.77 -18.93 -4.05
CA GLY A 279 4.19 -19.54 -5.24
C GLY A 279 2.79 -20.09 -4.96
N GLY A 280 2.54 -20.61 -3.76
CA GLY A 280 1.21 -21.05 -3.31
C GLY A 280 0.20 -19.89 -3.24
N TRP A 281 0.62 -18.74 -2.72
CA TRP A 281 -0.20 -17.52 -2.71
C TRP A 281 -0.54 -17.04 -4.12
N ILE A 282 0.45 -17.00 -5.01
CA ILE A 282 0.27 -16.59 -6.39
C ILE A 282 -0.61 -17.60 -7.14
N ALA A 283 -0.45 -18.92 -6.89
CA ALA A 283 -1.28 -19.96 -7.46
C ALA A 283 -2.76 -19.83 -7.05
N LEU A 284 -3.02 -19.57 -5.74
CA LEU A 284 -4.37 -19.30 -5.23
C LEU A 284 -5.02 -18.12 -5.96
N ALA A 285 -4.31 -17.00 -6.06
CA ALA A 285 -4.80 -15.80 -6.75
C ALA A 285 -5.05 -16.04 -8.23
N THR A 286 -4.14 -16.77 -8.91
CA THR A 286 -4.30 -17.13 -10.32
C THR A 286 -5.51 -18.04 -10.52
N GLY A 287 -5.70 -19.03 -9.65
CA GLY A 287 -6.85 -19.94 -9.66
C GLY A 287 -8.19 -19.23 -9.48
N VAL A 288 -8.23 -18.17 -8.67
CA VAL A 288 -9.42 -17.31 -8.52
C VAL A 288 -9.69 -16.52 -9.80
N CYS A 289 -8.67 -15.90 -10.39
CA CYS A 289 -8.83 -14.96 -11.51
C CYS A 289 -9.02 -15.62 -12.87
N ASP A 290 -8.43 -16.81 -13.11
CA ASP A 290 -8.53 -17.51 -14.40
C ASP A 290 -9.41 -18.75 -14.31
N THR A 291 -10.60 -18.67 -14.85
CA THR A 291 -11.61 -19.75 -14.83
C THR A 291 -11.30 -20.92 -15.76
N ARG A 292 -10.28 -20.81 -16.61
CA ARG A 292 -9.84 -21.89 -17.54
C ARG A 292 -8.94 -22.93 -16.86
N ILE A 293 -8.53 -22.67 -15.61
CA ILE A 293 -7.73 -23.58 -14.79
C ILE A 293 -8.65 -24.67 -14.24
N ASP A 294 -8.33 -25.92 -14.49
CA ASP A 294 -9.10 -27.07 -14.04
C ASP A 294 -8.78 -27.45 -12.58
N LEU A 295 -7.52 -27.25 -12.17
CA LEU A 295 -7.04 -27.56 -10.83
C LEU A 295 -6.07 -26.50 -10.31
N THR A 296 -6.27 -26.08 -9.08
CA THR A 296 -5.32 -25.25 -8.31
C THR A 296 -4.71 -26.10 -7.18
N CYS A 297 -3.39 -26.06 -6.99
CA CYS A 297 -2.71 -26.67 -5.85
C CYS A 297 -1.96 -25.60 -5.06
N VAL A 298 -2.30 -25.46 -3.78
CA VAL A 298 -1.72 -24.47 -2.86
C VAL A 298 -0.98 -25.18 -1.76
N SER A 299 0.34 -25.06 -1.73
CA SER A 299 1.22 -25.72 -0.76
C SER A 299 1.91 -24.66 0.13
N GLY A 300 1.98 -24.94 1.44
CA GLY A 300 2.71 -24.12 2.40
C GLY A 300 2.27 -22.67 2.58
N HIS A 301 1.01 -22.35 2.24
CA HIS A 301 0.51 -20.95 2.27
C HIS A 301 -0.85 -20.79 2.96
N PHE A 302 -1.77 -21.72 2.79
CA PHE A 302 -3.19 -21.57 3.10
C PHE A 302 -3.50 -21.46 4.60
N GLY A 303 -4.10 -20.35 5.07
CA GLY A 303 -4.43 -20.12 6.47
C GLY A 303 -4.99 -18.73 6.77
N PRO A 304 -5.28 -18.40 8.04
CA PRO A 304 -5.81 -17.09 8.46
C PRO A 304 -4.95 -15.90 8.05
N ARG A 305 -5.58 -14.78 7.62
CA ARG A 305 -4.90 -13.59 7.07
C ARG A 305 -4.96 -12.35 7.96
N GLU A 306 -5.55 -12.41 9.14
CA GLU A 306 -5.75 -11.27 10.03
C GLU A 306 -4.42 -10.65 10.50
N LYS A 307 -3.33 -11.42 10.49
CA LYS A 307 -1.97 -10.96 10.84
C LYS A 307 -1.07 -10.64 9.63
N VAL A 308 -1.61 -10.56 8.42
CA VAL A 308 -0.81 -10.26 7.23
C VAL A 308 -0.17 -8.87 7.27
N TRP A 309 -0.67 -7.97 8.12
CA TRP A 309 -0.06 -6.66 8.35
C TRP A 309 1.38 -6.74 8.92
N ASP A 310 1.75 -7.84 9.57
CA ASP A 310 3.11 -8.09 10.09
C ASP A 310 4.02 -8.80 9.07
N GLN A 311 3.46 -9.32 7.98
CA GLN A 311 4.21 -10.00 6.92
C GLN A 311 4.90 -8.98 6.01
N PRO A 312 5.83 -9.38 5.10
CA PRO A 312 6.44 -8.47 4.14
C PRO A 312 5.41 -7.59 3.42
N ILE A 313 5.71 -6.30 3.28
CA ILE A 313 4.70 -5.28 2.92
C ILE A 313 3.98 -5.53 1.59
N HIS A 314 4.65 -6.15 0.62
CA HIS A 314 4.04 -6.51 -0.67
C HIS A 314 2.89 -7.53 -0.56
N ARG A 315 2.70 -8.16 0.61
CA ARG A 315 1.56 -9.03 0.88
C ARG A 315 0.32 -8.28 1.39
N ASN A 316 0.46 -6.98 1.63
CA ASN A 316 -0.62 -6.11 2.08
C ASN A 316 -1.46 -5.65 0.87
N VAL A 317 -2.49 -6.40 0.52
CA VAL A 317 -3.46 -6.05 -0.51
C VAL A 317 -4.54 -5.14 0.09
N HIS A 318 -4.73 -3.95 -0.50
CA HIS A 318 -5.68 -2.96 0.00
C HIS A 318 -7.12 -3.48 -0.02
N GLY A 319 -7.79 -3.42 1.12
CA GLY A 319 -9.16 -3.86 1.29
C GLY A 319 -9.38 -5.39 1.21
N LEU A 320 -8.31 -6.20 1.25
CA LEU A 320 -8.43 -7.66 1.17
C LEU A 320 -9.42 -8.19 2.22
N LEU A 321 -9.16 -7.89 3.49
CA LEU A 321 -9.91 -8.47 4.61
C LEU A 321 -11.31 -7.87 4.81
N LYS A 322 -11.65 -6.82 4.06
CA LYS A 322 -13.04 -6.34 3.99
C LYS A 322 -13.96 -7.38 3.35
N HIS A 323 -13.47 -8.17 2.38
CA HIS A 323 -14.26 -9.09 1.58
C HIS A 323 -13.69 -10.51 1.54
N PHE A 324 -12.36 -10.70 1.66
CA PHE A 324 -11.68 -11.93 1.33
C PHE A 324 -10.65 -12.33 2.41
N GLY A 325 -10.74 -13.58 2.89
CA GLY A 325 -9.65 -14.34 3.47
C GLY A 325 -9.35 -15.53 2.56
N ASP A 326 -8.42 -16.40 2.94
CA ASP A 326 -8.10 -17.57 2.11
C ASP A 326 -9.30 -18.50 1.92
N ALA A 327 -10.18 -18.63 2.90
CA ALA A 327 -11.41 -19.40 2.79
C ALA A 327 -12.34 -18.87 1.68
N GLN A 328 -12.53 -17.55 1.57
CA GLN A 328 -13.32 -16.95 0.50
C GLN A 328 -12.66 -17.12 -0.87
N LEU A 329 -11.32 -16.92 -0.93
CA LEU A 329 -10.56 -17.14 -2.17
C LEU A 329 -10.67 -18.60 -2.64
N ALA A 330 -10.53 -19.56 -1.73
CA ALA A 330 -10.70 -20.97 -2.00
C ALA A 330 -12.12 -21.29 -2.52
N ALA A 331 -13.13 -20.75 -1.87
CA ALA A 331 -14.53 -20.92 -2.31
C ALA A 331 -14.76 -20.37 -3.72
N MET A 332 -14.15 -19.22 -4.09
CA MET A 332 -14.26 -18.67 -5.44
C MET A 332 -13.62 -19.53 -6.54
N ILE A 333 -12.80 -20.52 -6.21
CA ILE A 333 -12.27 -21.47 -7.20
C ILE A 333 -13.34 -22.47 -7.63
N ALA A 334 -14.25 -22.89 -6.74
CA ALA A 334 -15.34 -23.79 -7.10
C ALA A 334 -16.19 -23.22 -8.27
N PRO A 335 -16.75 -24.08 -9.14
CA PRO A 335 -16.85 -25.54 -9.04
C PRO A 335 -15.61 -26.31 -9.52
N ARG A 336 -14.53 -25.60 -9.89
CA ARG A 336 -13.22 -26.18 -10.23
C ARG A 336 -12.56 -26.74 -8.95
N ARG A 337 -11.51 -27.51 -9.09
CA ARG A 337 -10.88 -28.22 -7.97
C ARG A 337 -9.75 -27.41 -7.34
N LEU A 338 -9.69 -27.44 -6.01
CA LEU A 338 -8.59 -26.92 -5.21
C LEU A 338 -8.02 -28.02 -4.32
N VAL A 339 -6.73 -28.24 -4.39
CA VAL A 339 -5.96 -29.07 -3.46
C VAL A 339 -5.15 -28.15 -2.55
N ILE A 340 -5.34 -28.28 -1.25
CA ILE A 340 -4.58 -27.59 -0.22
C ILE A 340 -3.59 -28.59 0.36
N ASP A 341 -2.30 -28.29 0.25
CA ASP A 341 -1.20 -29.10 0.77
C ASP A 341 -0.63 -28.42 2.05
N PRO A 342 -0.99 -28.91 3.24
CA PRO A 342 -0.74 -28.25 4.51
C PRO A 342 0.69 -28.49 5.04
N VAL A 343 1.69 -28.35 4.19
CA VAL A 343 3.10 -28.44 4.60
C VAL A 343 3.58 -27.09 5.15
N PRO A 344 4.67 -27.06 5.93
CA PRO A 344 5.28 -25.82 6.35
C PRO A 344 5.65 -24.92 5.18
N GLY A 345 5.29 -23.63 5.25
CA GLY A 345 5.74 -22.60 4.33
C GLY A 345 7.11 -22.02 4.72
N PRO A 346 7.65 -21.10 3.94
CA PRO A 346 8.90 -20.42 4.27
C PRO A 346 8.77 -19.57 5.54
N THR A 347 9.82 -19.56 6.35
CA THR A 347 9.97 -18.64 7.48
C THR A 347 10.98 -17.55 7.11
N VAL A 348 10.57 -16.29 7.16
CA VAL A 348 11.37 -15.14 6.72
C VAL A 348 11.21 -13.99 7.71
N THR A 349 12.32 -13.40 8.14
CA THR A 349 12.33 -12.12 8.86
C THR A 349 13.05 -11.08 8.01
N ILE A 350 12.40 -9.96 7.76
CA ILE A 350 12.97 -8.81 7.05
C ILE A 350 13.18 -7.70 8.06
N ALA A 351 14.44 -7.27 8.22
CA ALA A 351 14.78 -6.12 9.05
C ALA A 351 14.36 -4.82 8.37
N GLY A 352 14.01 -3.80 9.16
CA GLY A 352 13.55 -2.49 8.71
C GLY A 352 14.71 -1.52 8.43
N ASP A 353 15.71 -1.89 7.59
CA ASP A 353 16.88 -1.05 7.28
C ASP A 353 16.55 0.04 6.24
N GLY A 354 15.46 0.76 6.46
CA GLY A 354 14.91 1.75 5.52
C GLY A 354 13.86 1.19 4.57
N GLY A 355 13.70 -0.15 4.48
CA GLY A 355 12.53 -0.84 3.96
C GLY A 355 11.55 -1.15 5.08
N ALA A 356 10.39 -1.70 4.74
CA ALA A 356 9.41 -2.15 5.72
C ALA A 356 9.87 -3.44 6.41
N PRO A 357 9.81 -3.52 7.75
CA PRO A 357 10.03 -4.77 8.44
C PRO A 357 8.90 -5.76 8.16
N GLY A 358 9.19 -7.06 8.28
CA GLY A 358 8.16 -8.08 8.10
C GLY A 358 8.57 -9.45 8.59
N ASN A 359 7.59 -10.20 9.11
CA ASN A 359 7.75 -11.56 9.59
C ASN A 359 6.79 -12.48 8.82
N LEU A 360 7.33 -13.39 8.03
CA LEU A 360 6.55 -14.40 7.34
C LEU A 360 6.75 -15.74 8.05
N MET A 361 5.66 -16.33 8.48
CA MET A 361 5.60 -17.72 8.92
C MET A 361 4.49 -18.40 8.12
N GLY A 362 4.79 -19.56 7.55
CA GLY A 362 3.79 -20.41 6.94
C GLY A 362 2.75 -20.87 7.97
N PRO A 363 1.48 -21.06 7.57
CA PRO A 363 0.45 -21.57 8.46
C PRO A 363 0.77 -23.02 8.86
N ASP A 364 0.38 -23.38 10.07
CA ASP A 364 0.42 -24.76 10.54
C ASP A 364 -0.78 -25.57 10.04
N LEU A 365 -0.75 -26.90 10.27
CA LEU A 365 -1.82 -27.79 9.86
C LEU A 365 -3.19 -27.42 10.46
N SER A 366 -3.23 -26.95 11.71
CA SER A 366 -4.48 -26.61 12.38
C SER A 366 -5.12 -25.37 11.75
N GLN A 367 -4.30 -24.38 11.38
CA GLN A 367 -4.71 -23.17 10.69
C GLN A 367 -5.20 -23.48 9.25
N ALA A 368 -4.45 -24.31 8.51
CA ALA A 368 -4.84 -24.74 7.18
C ALA A 368 -6.17 -25.52 7.19
N LYS A 369 -6.35 -26.40 8.19
CA LYS A 369 -7.61 -27.13 8.38
C LYS A 369 -8.76 -26.19 8.72
N PHE A 370 -8.55 -25.27 9.66
CA PHE A 370 -9.57 -24.30 10.05
C PHE A 370 -10.09 -23.49 8.85
N GLU A 371 -9.20 -22.95 8.03
CA GLU A 371 -9.57 -22.19 6.83
C GLU A 371 -10.21 -23.08 5.74
N THR A 372 -9.78 -24.36 5.65
CA THR A 372 -10.41 -25.34 4.74
C THR A 372 -11.84 -25.63 5.16
N ASP A 373 -12.07 -25.88 6.46
CA ASP A 373 -13.40 -26.14 7.02
C ASP A 373 -14.32 -24.92 6.81
N LEU A 374 -13.77 -23.68 6.96
CA LEU A 374 -14.50 -22.45 6.63
C LEU A 374 -14.88 -22.39 5.15
N ALA A 375 -13.94 -22.65 4.25
CA ALA A 375 -14.19 -22.60 2.81
C ALA A 375 -15.26 -23.64 2.38
N GLN A 376 -15.18 -24.86 2.92
CA GLN A 376 -16.19 -25.90 2.69
C GLN A 376 -17.55 -25.47 3.27
N GLY A 377 -17.57 -24.80 4.43
CA GLY A 377 -18.78 -24.24 5.04
C GLY A 377 -19.48 -23.21 4.15
N LEU A 378 -18.71 -22.34 3.46
CA LEU A 378 -19.24 -21.36 2.49
C LEU A 378 -19.88 -22.04 1.28
N LEU A 379 -19.40 -23.25 0.90
CA LEU A 379 -19.87 -24.03 -0.23
C LEU A 379 -21.00 -24.99 0.12
N GLY A 380 -21.32 -25.19 1.40
CA GLY A 380 -22.25 -26.21 1.86
C GLY A 380 -23.65 -26.10 1.23
N LYS A 381 -24.24 -24.88 1.21
CA LYS A 381 -25.55 -24.63 0.59
C LYS A 381 -25.54 -24.82 -0.95
N TRP A 382 -24.38 -24.67 -1.57
CA TRP A 382 -24.17 -24.87 -3.01
C TRP A 382 -23.87 -26.31 -3.41
N LYS A 383 -23.68 -27.22 -2.42
CA LYS A 383 -23.32 -28.62 -2.61
C LYS A 383 -22.01 -28.83 -3.38
N LEU A 384 -21.03 -27.96 -3.12
CA LEU A 384 -19.71 -27.93 -3.77
C LEU A 384 -18.54 -28.19 -2.81
N THR A 385 -18.80 -28.74 -1.63
CA THR A 385 -17.80 -28.97 -0.59
C THR A 385 -16.68 -29.91 -1.00
N ASP A 386 -16.98 -30.86 -1.90
CA ASP A 386 -16.04 -31.85 -2.49
C ASP A 386 -14.99 -31.20 -3.40
N LYS A 387 -15.18 -29.95 -3.81
CA LYS A 387 -14.27 -29.24 -4.72
C LYS A 387 -13.01 -28.75 -4.02
N ILE A 388 -13.02 -28.65 -2.69
CA ILE A 388 -11.85 -28.26 -1.90
C ILE A 388 -11.40 -29.47 -1.09
N VAL A 389 -10.15 -29.89 -1.32
CA VAL A 389 -9.57 -31.10 -0.72
C VAL A 389 -8.29 -30.73 0.02
N LEU A 390 -8.21 -31.11 1.28
CA LEU A 390 -6.98 -31.07 2.06
C LEU A 390 -6.20 -32.37 1.77
N SER A 391 -4.95 -32.27 1.30
CA SER A 391 -4.07 -33.44 1.19
C SER A 391 -3.70 -33.91 2.61
N GLY A 392 -3.76 -35.21 2.83
CA GLY A 392 -3.38 -35.76 4.15
C GLY A 392 -1.90 -35.51 4.45
N PRO A 393 -1.49 -35.43 5.74
CA PRO A 393 -0.09 -35.47 6.09
C PRO A 393 0.48 -36.80 5.58
N ALA A 394 1.49 -36.74 4.71
CA ALA A 394 2.30 -37.92 4.43
C ALA A 394 3.08 -38.24 5.69
N GLU A 395 3.10 -39.51 6.14
CA GLU A 395 4.01 -39.96 7.20
C GLU A 395 5.44 -39.55 6.75
N GLY A 396 6.14 -38.76 7.54
CA GLY A 396 7.46 -38.19 7.19
C GLY A 396 7.48 -36.86 6.41
N ALA A 397 6.36 -36.24 6.09
CA ALA A 397 6.29 -34.99 5.32
C ALA A 397 6.76 -33.72 6.07
N LEU A 398 7.08 -33.81 7.35
CA LEU A 398 7.59 -32.69 8.18
C LEU A 398 9.01 -32.25 7.81
N GLU A 399 9.74 -32.99 6.97
CA GLU A 399 11.14 -32.68 6.64
C GLU A 399 11.34 -31.95 5.30
N ARG A 400 10.33 -31.73 4.45
CA ARG A 400 10.51 -31.02 3.18
C ARG A 400 10.19 -29.54 3.31
N SER A 401 11.21 -28.73 3.26
CA SER A 401 11.17 -27.28 3.47
C SER A 401 11.16 -26.46 2.17
N SER A 402 10.92 -27.05 0.98
CA SER A 402 11.18 -26.34 -0.28
C SER A 402 10.30 -26.70 -1.50
N GLY A 403 9.13 -27.33 -1.30
CA GLY A 403 8.27 -27.71 -2.43
C GLY A 403 6.94 -28.34 -2.01
N ILE A 404 6.19 -28.82 -3.00
CA ILE A 404 4.91 -29.51 -2.81
C ILE A 404 5.17 -30.93 -2.30
N SER A 405 4.39 -31.38 -1.32
CA SER A 405 4.55 -32.73 -0.78
C SER A 405 4.18 -33.83 -1.79
N ASP A 406 4.66 -35.08 -1.54
CA ASP A 406 4.24 -36.23 -2.36
C ASP A 406 2.73 -36.45 -2.28
N ALA A 407 2.13 -36.24 -1.12
CA ALA A 407 0.68 -36.32 -0.93
C ALA A 407 -0.04 -35.22 -1.72
N GLY A 408 0.48 -33.98 -1.72
CA GLY A 408 -0.04 -32.85 -2.50
C GLY A 408 0.03 -33.10 -4.00
N LEU A 409 1.18 -33.57 -4.51
CA LEU A 409 1.35 -33.91 -5.91
C LEU A 409 0.45 -35.10 -6.34
N SER A 410 0.45 -36.19 -5.59
CA SER A 410 -0.38 -37.36 -5.88
C SER A 410 -1.87 -37.00 -5.88
N ARG A 411 -2.33 -36.25 -4.85
CA ARG A 411 -3.72 -35.79 -4.77
C ARG A 411 -4.08 -34.89 -5.95
N SER A 412 -3.17 -34.00 -6.36
CA SER A 412 -3.38 -33.11 -7.50
C SER A 412 -3.51 -33.90 -8.82
N LEU A 413 -2.59 -34.82 -9.06
CA LEU A 413 -2.63 -35.65 -10.26
C LEU A 413 -3.88 -36.54 -10.31
N ALA A 414 -4.25 -37.17 -9.19
CA ALA A 414 -5.49 -37.95 -9.08
C ALA A 414 -6.75 -37.10 -9.31
N SER A 415 -6.68 -35.81 -8.89
CA SER A 415 -7.77 -34.86 -9.09
C SER A 415 -7.92 -34.43 -10.58
N LEU A 416 -6.84 -34.43 -11.34
CA LEU A 416 -6.92 -34.21 -12.80
C LEU A 416 -7.46 -35.48 -13.52
N SER A 417 -6.84 -36.64 -13.27
CA SER A 417 -7.26 -37.94 -13.80
C SER A 417 -6.56 -39.07 -13.04
N SER A 418 -7.28 -40.15 -12.74
CA SER A 418 -6.72 -41.39 -12.16
C SER A 418 -5.63 -42.01 -13.04
N ASP A 419 -5.74 -41.85 -14.34
CA ASP A 419 -4.77 -42.41 -15.32
C ASP A 419 -3.43 -41.67 -15.22
N ILE A 420 -3.46 -40.32 -14.99
CA ILE A 420 -2.24 -39.50 -14.83
C ILE A 420 -1.47 -39.92 -13.57
N GLU A 421 -2.16 -40.11 -12.44
CA GLU A 421 -1.54 -40.60 -11.23
C GLU A 421 -0.96 -41.99 -11.37
N SER A 422 -1.70 -42.90 -12.03
CA SER A 422 -1.26 -44.28 -12.24
C SER A 422 -0.02 -44.39 -13.15
N GLU A 423 0.09 -43.52 -14.16
CA GLU A 423 1.27 -43.43 -15.03
C GLU A 423 2.52 -42.98 -14.27
N LEU A 424 2.39 -41.96 -13.36
CA LEU A 424 3.53 -41.55 -12.55
C LEU A 424 4.09 -42.67 -11.68
N LYS A 425 3.21 -43.50 -11.09
CA LYS A 425 3.60 -44.65 -10.27
C LYS A 425 4.40 -45.73 -11.03
N LYS A 426 4.33 -45.76 -12.38
CA LYS A 426 5.10 -46.67 -13.23
C LYS A 426 6.51 -46.15 -13.55
N VAL A 427 6.79 -44.85 -13.35
CA VAL A 427 8.09 -44.26 -13.68
C VAL A 427 9.06 -44.47 -12.52
N SER A 428 10.06 -45.33 -12.72
CA SER A 428 11.18 -45.51 -11.79
C SER A 428 12.03 -44.24 -11.76
N GLY A 429 12.47 -43.82 -10.56
CA GLY A 429 13.31 -42.64 -10.43
C GLY A 429 12.64 -41.32 -10.83
N TYR A 430 11.32 -41.22 -10.72
CA TYR A 430 10.57 -40.01 -11.13
C TYR A 430 10.99 -38.72 -10.45
N ARG A 431 11.76 -38.80 -9.35
CA ARG A 431 12.36 -37.67 -8.64
C ARG A 431 13.85 -37.47 -8.94
N ASP A 432 14.47 -38.32 -9.75
CA ASP A 432 15.88 -38.24 -10.03
C ASP A 432 16.20 -36.92 -10.75
N PRO A 433 17.20 -36.14 -10.26
CA PRO A 433 17.58 -34.90 -10.91
C PRO A 433 18.28 -35.16 -12.24
N ILE A 434 18.10 -34.26 -13.21
CA ILE A 434 18.88 -34.28 -14.44
C ILE A 434 20.29 -33.79 -14.13
N PRO A 435 21.35 -34.43 -14.68
CA PRO A 435 22.73 -34.02 -14.42
C PRO A 435 22.98 -32.55 -14.68
N GLN A 436 23.66 -31.84 -13.76
CA GLN A 436 23.81 -30.39 -13.76
C GLN A 436 24.72 -29.82 -14.87
N VAL A 437 25.43 -30.64 -15.63
CA VAL A 437 26.45 -30.22 -16.61
C VAL A 437 25.93 -29.30 -17.71
N ALA A 438 24.60 -29.30 -17.95
CA ALA A 438 23.98 -28.54 -19.03
C ALA A 438 23.40 -27.17 -18.61
N TRP A 439 23.33 -26.87 -17.31
CA TRP A 439 22.60 -25.69 -16.83
C TRP A 439 23.32 -24.35 -17.04
N GLY A 440 24.61 -24.36 -17.38
CA GLY A 440 25.41 -23.14 -17.51
C GLY A 440 25.73 -22.49 -16.14
N PRO A 441 26.46 -21.35 -16.15
CA PRO A 441 26.87 -20.68 -14.91
C PRO A 441 25.68 -20.05 -14.18
N LEU A 442 25.69 -20.10 -12.83
CA LEU A 442 24.69 -19.45 -11.98
C LEU A 442 24.54 -17.93 -12.25
N ALA A 443 25.61 -17.29 -12.75
CA ALA A 443 25.60 -15.90 -13.18
C ALA A 443 24.52 -15.60 -14.26
N ALA A 444 24.22 -16.55 -15.11
CA ALA A 444 23.16 -16.39 -16.12
C ALA A 444 21.75 -16.36 -15.49
N VAL A 445 21.55 -17.07 -14.39
CA VAL A 445 20.29 -17.06 -13.61
C VAL A 445 20.07 -15.70 -12.95
N GLU A 446 21.12 -15.16 -12.31
CA GLU A 446 21.09 -13.86 -11.69
C GLU A 446 20.89 -12.73 -12.71
N THR A 447 21.54 -12.81 -13.86
CA THR A 447 21.33 -11.86 -14.97
C THR A 447 19.86 -11.84 -15.42
N ARG A 448 19.19 -13.01 -15.49
CA ARG A 448 17.76 -13.10 -15.83
C ARG A 448 16.88 -12.44 -14.76
N ARG A 449 17.15 -12.70 -13.47
CA ARG A 449 16.44 -12.06 -12.35
C ARG A 449 16.49 -10.53 -12.45
N VAL A 450 17.69 -9.99 -12.61
CA VAL A 450 17.91 -8.54 -12.72
C VAL A 450 17.26 -7.98 -13.98
N ALA A 451 17.32 -8.68 -15.11
CA ALA A 451 16.69 -8.25 -16.36
C ALA A 451 15.17 -8.19 -16.24
N TRP A 452 14.56 -9.22 -15.62
CA TRP A 452 13.13 -9.27 -15.36
C TRP A 452 12.69 -8.12 -14.43
N LEU A 453 13.42 -7.88 -13.33
CA LEU A 453 13.17 -6.77 -12.39
C LEU A 453 13.20 -5.41 -13.12
N LYS A 454 14.25 -5.15 -13.87
CA LYS A 454 14.42 -3.90 -14.62
C LYS A 454 13.37 -3.70 -15.71
N GLN A 455 12.90 -4.77 -16.32
CA GLN A 455 11.87 -4.70 -17.35
C GLN A 455 10.52 -4.32 -16.75
N LEU A 456 10.16 -4.91 -15.60
CA LEU A 456 8.93 -4.56 -14.90
C LEU A 456 8.98 -3.16 -14.30
N ASP A 457 10.12 -2.75 -13.75
CA ASP A 457 10.33 -1.37 -13.30
C ASP A 457 10.14 -0.36 -14.45
N ARG A 458 10.78 -0.58 -15.61
CA ARG A 458 10.59 0.27 -16.80
C ARG A 458 9.13 0.33 -17.24
N TRP A 459 8.42 -0.78 -17.17
CA TRP A 459 6.99 -0.81 -17.48
C TRP A 459 6.19 0.06 -16.49
N GLN A 460 6.47 -0.02 -15.20
CA GLN A 460 5.85 0.84 -14.17
C GLN A 460 6.16 2.32 -14.38
N GLN A 461 7.40 2.66 -14.74
CA GLN A 461 7.77 4.06 -15.02
C GLN A 461 7.08 4.59 -16.27
N ARG A 462 6.93 3.79 -17.33
CA ARG A 462 6.09 4.16 -18.48
C ARG A 462 4.62 4.35 -18.06
N THR A 463 4.10 3.52 -17.19
CA THR A 463 2.75 3.68 -16.63
C THR A 463 2.64 4.99 -15.86
N LEU A 464 3.64 5.35 -15.06
CA LEU A 464 3.69 6.63 -14.34
C LEU A 464 3.62 7.83 -15.31
N ASP A 465 4.34 7.79 -16.43
CA ASP A 465 4.31 8.87 -17.43
C ASP A 465 2.92 9.01 -18.09
N LEU A 466 2.18 7.91 -18.22
CA LEU A 466 0.88 7.87 -18.88
C LEU A 466 -0.30 8.04 -17.91
N ILE A 467 -0.11 7.86 -16.60
CA ILE A 467 -1.20 7.84 -15.61
C ILE A 467 -2.02 9.15 -15.56
N GLN A 468 -1.42 10.28 -15.94
CA GLN A 468 -2.14 11.55 -16.02
C GLN A 468 -3.31 11.49 -17.00
N TYR A 469 -3.19 10.75 -18.12
CA TYR A 469 -4.28 10.63 -19.10
C TYR A 469 -5.43 9.77 -18.57
N GLU A 470 -5.14 8.73 -17.76
CA GLU A 470 -6.17 7.98 -17.06
C GLU A 470 -6.91 8.89 -16.07
N ARG A 471 -6.18 9.73 -15.34
CA ARG A 471 -6.75 10.70 -14.39
C ARG A 471 -7.57 11.78 -15.10
N ASP A 472 -7.09 12.34 -16.21
CA ASP A 472 -7.85 13.30 -17.02
C ASP A 472 -9.16 12.69 -17.54
N ALA A 473 -9.12 11.43 -18.00
CA ALA A 473 -10.31 10.71 -18.43
C ALA A 473 -11.27 10.42 -17.26
N HIS A 474 -10.76 10.16 -16.06
CA HIS A 474 -11.55 10.00 -14.84
C HIS A 474 -12.33 11.29 -14.50
N TRP A 475 -11.67 12.46 -14.58
CA TRP A 475 -12.25 13.78 -14.25
C TRP A 475 -13.05 14.45 -15.38
N LYS A 476 -13.30 13.77 -16.49
CA LYS A 476 -13.96 14.33 -17.68
C LYS A 476 -15.37 14.87 -17.45
N ASN A 477 -16.07 14.38 -16.43
CA ASN A 477 -17.46 14.76 -16.13
C ASN A 477 -17.56 15.95 -15.16
N LEU A 478 -16.43 16.57 -14.76
CA LEU A 478 -16.44 17.77 -13.92
C LEU A 478 -16.95 18.97 -14.68
N ASP A 479 -18.12 19.51 -14.30
CA ASP A 479 -18.73 20.69 -14.89
C ASP A 479 -18.44 21.94 -14.04
N THR A 480 -17.69 22.87 -14.63
CA THR A 480 -17.31 24.13 -13.98
C THR A 480 -18.05 25.35 -14.57
N SER A 481 -19.10 25.15 -15.34
CA SER A 481 -19.80 26.21 -16.03
C SER A 481 -20.61 27.14 -15.12
N THR A 482 -21.08 26.63 -13.95
CA THR A 482 -21.66 27.46 -12.89
C THR A 482 -21.24 26.90 -11.52
N PRO A 483 -21.30 27.71 -10.45
CA PRO A 483 -21.00 27.24 -9.08
C PRO A 483 -21.86 26.05 -8.65
N GLU A 484 -23.14 26.03 -9.01
CA GLU A 484 -24.07 24.96 -8.63
C GLU A 484 -23.73 23.67 -9.36
N LYS A 485 -23.40 23.73 -10.65
CA LYS A 485 -22.99 22.58 -11.45
C LYS A 485 -21.65 22.04 -10.98
N PHE A 486 -20.71 22.93 -10.63
CA PHE A 486 -19.45 22.52 -10.02
C PHE A 486 -19.68 21.77 -8.70
N ALA A 487 -20.48 22.33 -7.79
CA ALA A 487 -20.79 21.70 -6.52
C ALA A 487 -21.43 20.32 -6.69
N ALA A 488 -22.36 20.17 -7.64
CA ALA A 488 -23.01 18.89 -7.93
C ALA A 488 -22.05 17.87 -8.57
N SER A 489 -21.21 18.32 -9.55
CA SER A 489 -20.34 17.42 -10.31
C SER A 489 -19.06 17.03 -9.59
N VAL A 490 -18.61 17.78 -8.58
CA VAL A 490 -17.43 17.46 -7.76
C VAL A 490 -17.74 16.44 -6.66
N GLU A 491 -19.00 16.35 -6.22
CA GLU A 491 -19.38 15.52 -5.09
C GLU A 491 -19.16 14.01 -5.31
N PRO A 492 -19.43 13.40 -6.48
CA PRO A 492 -19.06 12.02 -6.76
C PRO A 492 -17.57 11.74 -6.57
N TYR A 493 -16.69 12.66 -6.98
CA TYR A 493 -15.23 12.53 -6.79
C TYR A 493 -14.84 12.66 -5.32
N ARG A 494 -15.48 13.58 -4.56
CA ARG A 494 -15.27 13.68 -3.11
C ARG A 494 -15.69 12.40 -2.39
N LYS A 495 -16.85 11.85 -2.78
CA LYS A 495 -17.31 10.57 -2.23
C LYS A 495 -16.35 9.44 -2.54
N GLU A 496 -15.85 9.35 -3.79
CA GLU A 496 -14.87 8.33 -4.18
C GLU A 496 -13.54 8.51 -3.42
N PHE A 497 -13.04 9.74 -3.28
CA PHE A 497 -11.85 10.03 -2.50
C PHE A 497 -12.00 9.59 -1.05
N ARG A 498 -13.18 9.87 -0.44
CA ARG A 498 -13.51 9.46 0.93
C ARG A 498 -13.62 7.93 1.07
N ASP A 499 -14.35 7.27 0.19
CA ASP A 499 -14.76 5.88 0.38
C ASP A 499 -13.73 4.87 -0.15
N GLU A 500 -13.06 5.20 -1.28
CA GLU A 500 -12.17 4.27 -1.99
C GLU A 500 -10.68 4.55 -1.77
N ILE A 501 -10.26 5.83 -1.75
CA ILE A 501 -8.84 6.19 -1.62
C ILE A 501 -8.43 6.30 -0.16
N ILE A 502 -9.15 7.10 0.62
CA ILE A 502 -8.87 7.30 2.05
C ILE A 502 -9.48 6.17 2.87
N GLY A 503 -10.72 5.80 2.55
CA GLY A 503 -11.55 4.91 3.35
C GLY A 503 -12.25 5.65 4.48
N HIS A 504 -13.51 5.32 4.75
CA HIS A 504 -14.32 5.92 5.80
C HIS A 504 -14.79 4.86 6.81
N TRP A 505 -14.78 5.19 8.11
CA TRP A 505 -15.35 4.33 9.15
C TRP A 505 -16.84 4.57 9.24
N ASP A 506 -17.66 3.59 8.81
CA ASP A 506 -19.12 3.62 8.91
C ASP A 506 -19.57 3.19 10.33
N LEU A 507 -19.02 3.86 11.33
CA LEU A 507 -19.27 3.60 12.74
C LEU A 507 -19.84 4.85 13.41
N PRO A 508 -20.77 4.70 14.36
CA PRO A 508 -21.27 5.85 15.12
C PRO A 508 -20.14 6.43 15.97
N LYS A 509 -19.95 7.75 15.86
CA LYS A 509 -19.01 8.47 16.73
C LYS A 509 -19.56 8.55 18.15
N LYS A 510 -18.67 8.53 19.12
CA LYS A 510 -19.03 8.76 20.51
C LYS A 510 -19.40 10.24 20.75
N PRO A 511 -20.17 10.53 21.81
CA PRO A 511 -20.29 11.89 22.30
C PRO A 511 -18.90 12.49 22.57
N LEU A 512 -18.73 13.78 22.29
CA LEU A 512 -17.43 14.46 22.33
C LEU A 512 -16.72 14.35 23.68
N MET A 513 -17.44 14.38 24.79
CA MET A 513 -16.92 14.31 26.18
C MET A 513 -15.63 15.12 26.37
N PRO A 514 -15.63 16.45 26.10
CA PRO A 514 -14.42 17.24 26.10
C PRO A 514 -13.81 17.31 27.50
N ARG A 515 -12.55 16.90 27.63
CA ARG A 515 -11.75 16.93 28.84
C ARG A 515 -10.56 17.86 28.62
N THR A 516 -10.35 18.83 29.54
CA THR A 516 -9.29 19.81 29.39
C THR A 516 -8.51 20.01 30.66
N ARG A 517 -7.27 20.52 30.51
CA ARG A 517 -6.48 21.07 31.61
C ARG A 517 -5.63 22.23 31.11
N LEU A 518 -5.56 23.31 31.89
CA LEU A 518 -4.69 24.44 31.62
C LEU A 518 -3.23 24.00 31.74
N VAL A 519 -2.43 24.28 30.73
CA VAL A 519 -1.00 23.91 30.68
C VAL A 519 -0.10 25.11 30.39
N TYR A 520 -0.64 26.19 29.83
CA TYR A 520 0.10 27.42 29.56
C TYR A 520 -0.71 28.64 30.01
N GLU A 521 -0.08 29.50 30.77
CA GLU A 521 -0.60 30.83 31.12
C GLU A 521 0.40 31.87 30.58
N ARG A 522 0.04 32.63 29.56
CA ARG A 522 0.85 33.65 28.92
C ARG A 522 0.18 35.01 29.06
N GLU A 523 0.90 36.09 28.78
CA GLU A 523 0.37 37.45 28.88
C GLU A 523 -0.87 37.63 28.00
N LYS A 524 -0.80 37.19 26.72
CA LYS A 524 -1.85 37.42 25.72
C LYS A 524 -2.80 36.22 25.50
N TRP A 525 -2.45 34.99 25.94
CA TRP A 525 -3.27 33.81 25.73
C TRP A 525 -3.13 32.76 26.83
N ARG A 526 -4.07 31.82 26.86
CA ARG A 526 -4.05 30.59 27.68
C ARG A 526 -4.03 29.36 26.80
N GLY A 527 -3.28 28.31 27.18
CA GLY A 527 -3.20 27.05 26.47
C GLY A 527 -3.76 25.91 27.31
N TYR A 528 -4.65 25.12 26.70
CA TYR A 528 -5.31 23.98 27.34
C TYR A 528 -5.02 22.72 26.56
N GLU A 529 -4.57 21.65 27.21
CA GLU A 529 -4.68 20.30 26.64
C GLU A 529 -6.14 19.91 26.53
N VAL A 530 -6.48 19.26 25.44
CA VAL A 530 -7.86 18.86 25.11
C VAL A 530 -7.87 17.42 24.65
N VAL A 531 -8.80 16.62 25.20
CA VAL A 531 -9.09 15.26 24.73
C VAL A 531 -10.57 15.15 24.41
N LEU A 532 -10.87 14.61 23.23
CA LEU A 532 -12.22 14.32 22.76
C LEU A 532 -12.33 12.82 22.43
N ASP A 533 -13.49 12.22 22.70
CA ASP A 533 -13.76 10.84 22.28
C ASP A 533 -14.14 10.80 20.79
N VAL A 534 -13.75 9.75 20.08
CA VAL A 534 -14.07 9.54 18.65
C VAL A 534 -14.80 8.20 18.45
N PHE A 535 -14.14 7.09 18.73
CA PHE A 535 -14.68 5.74 18.76
C PHE A 535 -14.24 5.05 20.05
N ASP A 536 -14.64 3.80 20.26
CA ASP A 536 -14.06 3.00 21.32
C ASP A 536 -12.55 2.87 21.09
N ASP A 537 -11.73 3.11 22.12
CA ASP A 537 -10.27 3.20 22.11
C ASP A 537 -9.69 4.38 21.30
N VAL A 538 -10.45 5.12 20.50
CA VAL A 538 -9.96 6.21 19.67
C VAL A 538 -10.35 7.55 20.27
N ILE A 539 -9.32 8.35 20.58
CA ILE A 539 -9.46 9.74 21.04
C ILE A 539 -8.87 10.71 20.02
N SER A 540 -9.24 11.98 20.12
CA SER A 540 -8.52 13.12 19.56
C SER A 540 -7.84 13.87 20.70
N TYR A 541 -6.61 14.34 20.50
CA TYR A 541 -5.82 15.11 21.46
C TYR A 541 -5.17 16.31 20.79
N GLY A 542 -4.99 17.39 21.52
CA GLY A 542 -4.28 18.58 21.05
C GLY A 542 -4.18 19.67 22.13
N VAL A 543 -3.62 20.82 21.75
CA VAL A 543 -3.51 22.01 22.60
C VAL A 543 -4.33 23.14 21.98
N LEU A 544 -5.27 23.68 22.77
CA LEU A 544 -6.08 24.84 22.39
C LEU A 544 -5.46 26.11 23.00
N LEU A 545 -5.14 27.10 22.17
CA LEU A 545 -4.70 28.43 22.58
C LEU A 545 -5.87 29.42 22.48
N VAL A 546 -6.25 30.01 23.59
CA VAL A 546 -7.36 30.97 23.68
C VAL A 546 -6.80 32.36 23.99
N PRO A 547 -6.96 33.34 23.08
CA PRO A 547 -6.52 34.72 23.36
C PRO A 547 -7.25 35.34 24.55
N LYS A 548 -6.53 36.00 25.43
CA LYS A 548 -7.10 36.83 26.48
C LYS A 548 -7.69 38.12 25.90
N SER A 549 -8.84 38.54 26.37
CA SER A 549 -9.53 39.74 25.93
C SER A 549 -10.02 40.52 27.14
N ALA A 550 -9.87 41.83 27.10
CA ALA A 550 -10.50 42.73 28.05
C ALA A 550 -11.98 43.00 27.75
N GLU A 551 -12.44 42.68 26.52
CA GLU A 551 -13.80 42.86 26.07
C GLU A 551 -14.62 41.58 26.26
N PRO A 552 -15.97 41.64 26.32
CA PRO A 552 -16.84 40.47 26.31
C PRO A 552 -16.50 39.55 25.13
N ILE A 553 -16.72 38.27 25.32
CA ILE A 553 -16.37 37.20 24.35
C ILE A 553 -16.95 37.53 22.99
N SER A 554 -16.15 38.07 22.08
CA SER A 554 -16.50 38.15 20.66
C SER A 554 -16.07 36.84 19.95
N LYS A 555 -16.93 36.29 19.10
CA LYS A 555 -16.57 35.14 18.30
C LYS A 555 -15.37 35.44 17.39
N ARG A 556 -14.33 34.62 17.48
CA ARG A 556 -13.05 34.83 16.79
C ARG A 556 -12.85 33.75 15.71
N PRO A 557 -12.11 34.03 14.63
CA PRO A 557 -11.69 33.00 13.72
C PRO A 557 -10.77 32.01 14.44
N CYS A 558 -10.81 30.75 14.02
CA CYS A 558 -9.98 29.68 14.58
C CYS A 558 -9.05 29.13 13.49
N VAL A 559 -7.81 28.82 13.84
CA VAL A 559 -6.85 28.14 12.99
C VAL A 559 -6.48 26.81 13.63
N VAL A 560 -6.74 25.73 12.91
CA VAL A 560 -6.23 24.39 13.27
C VAL A 560 -4.87 24.25 12.60
N PHE A 561 -3.81 24.26 13.41
CA PHE A 561 -2.44 24.18 12.91
C PHE A 561 -1.84 22.80 13.16
N GLN A 562 -1.51 22.08 12.07
CA GLN A 562 -1.05 20.70 12.10
C GLN A 562 0.47 20.58 11.93
N HIS A 563 1.13 19.95 12.90
CA HIS A 563 2.55 19.62 12.85
C HIS A 563 2.91 18.55 11.79
N GLY A 564 4.21 18.42 11.48
CA GLY A 564 4.77 17.42 10.56
C GLY A 564 5.03 16.03 11.20
N LEU A 565 5.76 15.20 10.46
CA LEU A 565 6.15 13.85 10.89
C LEU A 565 6.95 13.88 12.21
N GLU A 566 6.62 12.97 13.13
CA GLU A 566 7.22 12.84 14.48
C GLU A 566 7.08 14.10 15.35
N GLY A 567 6.29 15.10 14.92
CA GLY A 567 6.06 16.35 15.66
C GLY A 567 5.01 16.21 16.75
N ARG A 568 4.96 17.24 17.61
CA ARG A 568 4.00 17.37 18.70
C ARG A 568 3.28 18.73 18.64
N PRO A 569 2.09 18.87 19.23
CA PRO A 569 1.41 20.18 19.33
C PRO A 569 2.31 21.26 19.94
N THR A 570 3.11 20.91 20.94
CA THR A 570 4.03 21.80 21.64
C THR A 570 5.10 22.40 20.74
N ASP A 571 5.56 21.66 19.71
CA ASP A 571 6.58 22.14 18.77
C ASP A 571 6.13 23.38 18.00
N THR A 572 4.82 23.52 17.80
CA THR A 572 4.21 24.67 17.08
C THR A 572 4.05 25.91 17.97
N ILE A 573 4.31 25.75 19.28
CA ILE A 573 4.15 26.79 20.30
C ILE A 573 5.51 27.31 20.77
N VAL A 574 6.57 26.49 20.61
CA VAL A 574 7.92 26.79 21.10
C VAL A 574 8.64 27.75 20.16
N LYS A 575 9.15 28.86 20.71
CA LYS A 575 9.73 29.96 19.95
C LYS A 575 10.90 29.58 19.05
N ASP A 576 11.80 28.78 19.53
CA ASP A 576 13.06 28.50 18.82
C ASP A 576 13.00 27.19 17.98
N HIS A 577 11.80 26.65 17.75
CA HIS A 577 11.66 25.45 16.91
C HIS A 577 11.97 25.79 15.43
N PRO A 578 12.96 25.13 14.79
CA PRO A 578 13.49 25.55 13.48
C PRO A 578 12.48 25.44 12.33
N ALA A 579 11.46 24.59 12.46
CA ALA A 579 10.46 24.40 11.42
C ALA A 579 9.18 25.20 11.64
N TYR A 580 8.77 25.46 12.88
CA TYR A 580 7.46 26.06 13.19
C TYR A 580 7.55 27.49 13.70
N HIS A 581 8.67 27.95 14.30
CA HIS A 581 8.87 29.32 14.79
C HIS A 581 7.71 29.84 15.65
N ASP A 582 7.20 29.00 16.58
CA ASP A 582 6.05 29.32 17.46
C ASP A 582 4.77 29.84 16.73
N VAL A 583 4.54 29.43 15.50
CA VAL A 583 3.42 29.88 14.67
C VAL A 583 2.07 29.86 15.38
N SER A 584 1.80 28.83 16.19
CA SER A 584 0.55 28.72 16.96
C SER A 584 0.44 29.83 18.03
N ALA A 585 1.53 30.13 18.70
CA ALA A 585 1.57 31.23 19.69
C ALA A 585 1.43 32.58 18.99
N GLN A 586 2.13 32.84 17.89
CA GLN A 586 2.03 34.06 17.09
C GLN A 586 0.60 34.33 16.61
N LEU A 587 -0.09 33.28 16.09
CA LEU A 587 -1.49 33.42 15.70
C LEU A 587 -2.41 33.74 16.89
N ALA A 588 -2.18 33.08 18.04
CA ALA A 588 -2.94 33.39 19.26
C ALA A 588 -2.70 34.81 19.75
N GLU A 589 -1.46 35.33 19.66
CA GLU A 589 -1.14 36.70 19.98
C GLU A 589 -1.81 37.72 19.04
N GLN A 590 -2.04 37.34 17.79
CA GLN A 590 -2.79 38.13 16.82
C GLN A 590 -4.32 38.04 17.01
N GLY A 591 -4.79 37.29 18.00
CA GLY A 591 -6.20 37.20 18.38
C GLY A 591 -6.97 36.03 17.73
N TYR A 592 -6.34 35.08 17.03
CA TYR A 592 -6.98 33.86 16.58
C TYR A 592 -7.11 32.87 17.75
N VAL A 593 -8.20 32.13 17.81
CA VAL A 593 -8.21 30.88 18.56
C VAL A 593 -7.39 29.85 17.75
N VAL A 594 -6.47 29.14 18.40
CA VAL A 594 -5.62 28.16 17.69
C VAL A 594 -5.78 26.80 18.33
N PHE A 595 -6.01 25.77 17.51
CA PHE A 595 -5.97 24.39 17.97
C PHE A 595 -4.83 23.67 17.28
N ALA A 596 -3.87 23.17 18.04
CA ALA A 596 -2.77 22.35 17.55
C ALA A 596 -3.05 20.88 17.89
N PRO A 597 -3.62 20.07 16.94
CA PRO A 597 -3.90 18.67 17.21
C PRO A 597 -2.63 17.83 17.18
N GLN A 598 -2.61 16.74 17.96
CA GLN A 598 -1.67 15.63 17.80
C GLN A 598 -2.17 14.69 16.73
N ASN A 599 -1.38 14.48 15.70
CA ASN A 599 -1.68 13.50 14.69
C ASN A 599 -1.04 12.13 14.99
N LEU A 600 -1.46 11.09 14.26
CA LEU A 600 -1.06 9.70 14.51
C LEU A 600 0.37 9.36 14.08
N TYR A 601 0.99 10.16 13.22
CA TYR A 601 2.31 9.86 12.61
C TYR A 601 3.49 10.17 13.56
N LEU A 602 3.53 9.43 14.66
CA LEU A 602 4.51 9.51 15.73
C LEU A 602 4.95 8.11 16.18
N PHE A 603 6.19 7.97 16.64
CA PHE A 603 6.82 6.73 17.11
C PHE A 603 7.17 5.72 16.00
N THR A 604 7.72 6.21 14.91
CA THR A 604 8.34 5.41 13.84
C THR A 604 7.47 4.22 13.38
N ASP A 605 7.90 2.98 13.58
CA ASP A 605 7.16 1.80 13.12
C ASP A 605 5.84 1.53 13.86
N ARG A 606 5.65 2.10 15.07
CA ARG A 606 4.36 1.93 15.78
C ARG A 606 3.21 2.52 14.97
N PHE A 607 3.36 3.75 14.46
CA PHE A 607 2.28 4.34 13.64
C PHE A 607 2.25 3.77 12.22
N ARG A 608 3.40 3.38 11.64
CA ARG A 608 3.45 2.81 10.29
C ARG A 608 2.69 1.50 10.20
N THR A 609 2.69 0.70 11.27
CA THR A 609 1.86 -0.52 11.32
C THR A 609 0.37 -0.22 11.36
N LEU A 610 -0.07 0.96 11.85
CA LEU A 610 -1.48 1.37 11.77
C LEU A 610 -1.94 1.50 10.31
N GLN A 611 -1.12 2.08 9.43
CA GLN A 611 -1.41 2.14 7.99
C GLN A 611 -1.57 0.75 7.40
N ARG A 612 -0.66 -0.19 7.74
CA ARG A 612 -0.71 -1.58 7.23
C ARG A 612 -1.98 -2.31 7.69
N LYS A 613 -2.38 -2.15 8.96
CA LYS A 613 -3.64 -2.70 9.51
C LYS A 613 -4.86 -2.08 8.83
N SER A 614 -4.85 -0.76 8.65
CA SER A 614 -5.92 -0.02 7.97
C SER A 614 -6.09 -0.47 6.52
N ASN A 615 -4.99 -0.63 5.78
CA ASN A 615 -5.02 -1.04 4.38
C ASN A 615 -5.76 -2.36 4.15
N LEU A 616 -5.63 -3.33 5.06
CA LEU A 616 -6.33 -4.62 4.95
C LEU A 616 -7.85 -4.48 4.99
N LEU A 617 -8.34 -3.43 5.64
CA LEU A 617 -9.77 -3.12 5.77
C LEU A 617 -10.26 -2.12 4.70
N GLY A 618 -9.43 -1.77 3.71
CA GLY A 618 -9.74 -0.74 2.72
C GLY A 618 -9.77 0.65 3.33
N LYS A 619 -8.92 0.88 4.30
CA LYS A 619 -8.75 2.15 5.03
C LYS A 619 -7.30 2.61 4.93
N THR A 620 -7.06 3.86 5.34
CA THR A 620 -5.71 4.41 5.49
C THR A 620 -5.57 5.00 6.90
N LEU A 621 -4.38 5.46 7.23
CA LEU A 621 -4.15 6.24 8.44
C LEU A 621 -5.11 7.45 8.51
N PHE A 622 -5.38 8.08 7.36
CA PHE A 622 -6.27 9.22 7.25
C PHE A 622 -7.74 8.89 7.50
N SER A 623 -8.18 7.64 7.40
CA SER A 623 -9.56 7.25 7.78
C SER A 623 -9.86 7.58 9.25
N THR A 624 -8.89 7.35 10.13
CA THR A 624 -9.01 7.67 11.56
C THR A 624 -8.75 9.15 11.82
N ILE A 625 -7.74 9.74 11.17
CA ILE A 625 -7.41 11.17 11.31
C ILE A 625 -8.59 12.07 10.90
N ILE A 626 -9.29 11.74 9.82
CA ILE A 626 -10.48 12.49 9.38
C ILE A 626 -11.59 12.40 10.43
N ALA A 627 -11.87 11.22 10.97
CA ALA A 627 -12.86 11.07 12.04
C ALA A 627 -12.49 11.89 13.29
N GLN A 628 -11.20 11.98 13.63
CA GLN A 628 -10.70 12.86 14.70
C GLN A 628 -10.96 14.33 14.38
N HIS A 629 -10.69 14.79 13.14
CA HIS A 629 -10.89 16.17 12.73
C HIS A 629 -12.36 16.56 12.62
N GLU A 630 -13.25 15.65 12.26
CA GLU A 630 -14.70 15.88 12.32
C GLU A 630 -15.17 16.15 13.75
N GLN A 631 -14.63 15.42 14.74
CA GLN A 631 -14.93 15.69 16.17
C GLN A 631 -14.29 17.00 16.66
N ILE A 632 -13.05 17.30 16.23
CA ILE A 632 -12.37 18.56 16.53
C ILE A 632 -13.18 19.75 16.04
N VAL A 633 -13.58 19.76 14.77
CA VAL A 633 -14.30 20.90 14.19
C VAL A 633 -15.68 21.04 14.81
N GLN A 634 -16.39 19.94 15.06
CA GLN A 634 -17.67 19.96 15.76
C GLN A 634 -17.54 20.57 17.16
N TRP A 635 -16.50 20.19 17.90
CA TRP A 635 -16.26 20.77 19.23
C TRP A 635 -15.86 22.24 19.15
N LEU A 636 -14.94 22.63 18.28
CA LEU A 636 -14.53 24.02 18.08
C LEU A 636 -15.71 24.91 17.68
N ALA A 637 -16.56 24.44 16.77
CA ALA A 637 -17.75 25.17 16.36
C ALA A 637 -18.78 25.38 17.49
N SER A 638 -18.76 24.54 18.52
CA SER A 638 -19.62 24.67 19.72
C SER A 638 -19.08 25.65 20.76
N ARG A 639 -17.83 26.12 20.62
CA ARG A 639 -17.19 27.01 21.59
C ARG A 639 -17.71 28.43 21.49
N PRO A 640 -17.99 29.10 22.62
CA PRO A 640 -18.48 30.49 22.62
C PRO A 640 -17.51 31.49 22.03
N GLU A 641 -16.21 31.25 22.15
CA GLU A 641 -15.12 32.11 21.65
C GLU A 641 -14.82 31.88 20.14
N VAL A 642 -15.37 30.82 19.48
CA VAL A 642 -15.09 30.48 18.09
C VAL A 642 -16.22 30.88 17.16
N ASP A 643 -15.88 31.46 16.02
CA ASP A 643 -16.82 31.64 14.92
C ASP A 643 -16.83 30.35 14.05
N PRO A 644 -17.92 29.58 14.04
CA PRO A 644 -17.99 28.31 13.34
C PRO A 644 -17.86 28.44 11.81
N SER A 645 -18.09 29.62 11.26
CA SER A 645 -17.93 29.88 9.81
C SER A 645 -16.48 30.24 9.42
N ARG A 646 -15.60 30.42 10.38
CA ARG A 646 -14.23 30.90 10.19
C ARG A 646 -13.21 29.96 10.87
N ILE A 647 -13.28 28.65 10.62
CA ILE A 647 -12.32 27.66 11.06
C ILE A 647 -11.42 27.28 9.89
N ALA A 648 -10.14 27.63 9.97
CA ALA A 648 -9.14 27.40 8.93
C ALA A 648 -8.27 26.17 9.26
N PHE A 649 -7.71 25.54 8.24
CA PHE A 649 -6.66 24.51 8.37
C PHE A 649 -5.33 25.02 7.82
N TYR A 650 -4.25 24.82 8.58
CA TYR A 650 -2.90 25.15 8.16
C TYR A 650 -1.94 24.05 8.66
N GLY A 651 -1.07 23.53 7.79
CA GLY A 651 -0.14 22.48 8.20
C GLY A 651 1.15 22.45 7.41
N LEU A 652 2.24 22.06 8.07
CA LEU A 652 3.57 21.93 7.52
C LEU A 652 3.95 20.47 7.32
N SER A 653 4.62 20.14 6.19
CA SER A 653 5.20 18.81 5.94
C SER A 653 4.10 17.74 5.92
N TYR A 654 4.16 16.73 6.78
CA TYR A 654 3.04 15.79 6.94
C TYR A 654 1.73 16.50 7.35
N GLY A 655 1.82 17.67 8.03
CA GLY A 655 0.67 18.57 8.22
C GLY A 655 0.20 19.20 6.92
N GLY A 656 1.11 19.48 5.98
CA GLY A 656 0.80 19.88 4.60
C GLY A 656 0.12 18.75 3.82
N LYS A 657 0.59 17.49 3.97
CA LYS A 657 -0.12 16.30 3.46
C LYS A 657 -1.55 16.24 4.02
N SER A 658 -1.72 16.55 5.30
CA SER A 658 -3.02 16.63 5.97
C SER A 658 -3.89 17.75 5.41
N ALA A 659 -3.31 18.91 5.06
CA ALA A 659 -4.01 20.05 4.44
C ALA A 659 -4.61 19.73 3.06
N MET A 660 -4.07 18.73 2.36
CA MET A 660 -4.62 18.24 1.09
C MET A 660 -5.77 17.25 1.26
N ARG A 661 -5.83 16.52 2.38
CA ARG A 661 -6.79 15.43 2.60
C ARG A 661 -7.94 15.83 3.51
N ILE A 662 -7.63 16.44 4.64
CA ILE A 662 -8.64 16.74 5.67
C ILE A 662 -9.63 17.78 5.20
N PRO A 663 -9.25 18.99 4.73
CA PRO A 663 -10.22 19.96 4.24
C PRO A 663 -10.97 19.51 2.97
N ALA A 664 -10.40 18.61 2.16
CA ALA A 664 -11.10 18.01 1.04
C ALA A 664 -12.32 17.17 1.47
N LEU A 665 -12.28 16.57 2.68
CA LEU A 665 -13.29 15.67 3.22
C LEU A 665 -14.05 16.22 4.44
N VAL A 666 -13.52 17.27 5.09
CA VAL A 666 -14.14 17.97 6.23
C VAL A 666 -14.49 19.41 5.79
N PRO A 667 -15.67 19.61 5.19
CA PRO A 667 -16.03 20.88 4.54
C PRO A 667 -16.22 22.05 5.51
N GLU A 668 -16.29 21.79 6.80
CA GLU A 668 -16.38 22.79 7.86
C GLU A 668 -15.11 23.64 7.97
N TYR A 669 -13.96 23.16 7.48
CA TYR A 669 -12.78 24.02 7.30
C TYR A 669 -13.02 24.99 6.15
N CYS A 670 -13.07 26.30 6.46
CA CYS A 670 -13.41 27.33 5.50
C CYS A 670 -12.26 27.67 4.51
N LEU A 671 -11.02 27.29 4.83
CA LEU A 671 -9.84 27.41 3.94
C LEU A 671 -8.78 26.38 4.31
N SER A 672 -7.80 26.16 3.41
CA SER A 672 -6.66 25.29 3.64
C SER A 672 -5.35 25.91 3.20
N ILE A 673 -4.29 25.76 4.02
CA ILE A 673 -2.92 26.17 3.69
C ILE A 673 -2.01 24.93 3.80
N CYS A 674 -1.37 24.59 2.66
CA CYS A 674 -0.40 23.50 2.55
C CYS A 674 1.01 24.07 2.52
N SER A 675 1.76 23.91 3.61
CA SER A 675 3.15 24.36 3.72
C SER A 675 4.11 23.17 3.54
N ALA A 676 5.14 23.38 2.73
CA ALA A 676 6.33 22.54 2.56
C ALA A 676 6.06 21.07 2.15
N ASP A 677 4.87 20.75 1.60
CA ASP A 677 4.54 19.39 1.13
C ASP A 677 3.97 19.38 -0.29
N PHE A 678 3.37 20.49 -0.76
CA PHE A 678 2.71 20.53 -2.06
C PHE A 678 3.66 20.21 -3.20
N ASN A 679 3.32 19.22 -4.03
CA ASN A 679 4.10 18.81 -5.20
C ASN A 679 3.31 17.90 -6.15
N ASP A 680 3.94 17.42 -7.23
CA ASP A 680 3.45 16.27 -8.00
C ASP A 680 3.57 14.99 -7.17
N TRP A 681 2.51 14.74 -6.36
CA TRP A 681 2.49 13.69 -5.36
C TRP A 681 2.61 12.29 -5.95
N VAL A 682 1.99 12.05 -7.10
CA VAL A 682 2.05 10.73 -7.77
C VAL A 682 3.46 10.44 -8.26
N TRP A 683 4.10 11.42 -8.91
CA TRP A 683 5.51 11.29 -9.32
C TRP A 683 6.42 11.04 -8.12
N LYS A 684 6.23 11.78 -7.04
CA LYS A 684 7.03 11.64 -5.81
C LYS A 684 6.88 10.25 -5.16
N ASN A 685 5.72 9.60 -5.28
CA ASN A 685 5.48 8.29 -4.67
C ASN A 685 5.78 7.10 -5.58
N ALA A 686 5.92 7.30 -6.89
CA ALA A 686 6.06 6.19 -7.83
C ALA A 686 7.32 6.23 -8.72
N SER A 687 8.04 7.37 -8.79
CA SER A 687 9.24 7.48 -9.62
C SER A 687 10.41 6.71 -9.03
N THR A 688 11.03 5.84 -9.83
CA THR A 688 12.27 5.12 -9.51
C THR A 688 13.52 5.79 -10.10
N SER A 689 13.38 6.98 -10.70
CA SER A 689 14.50 7.78 -11.23
C SER A 689 14.71 9.08 -10.43
N ALA A 690 13.73 9.52 -9.65
CA ALA A 690 13.79 10.79 -8.95
C ALA A 690 14.48 10.65 -7.58
N PRO A 691 15.48 11.47 -7.26
CA PRO A 691 16.14 11.43 -5.95
C PRO A 691 15.23 11.84 -4.79
N TYR A 692 14.15 12.58 -5.09
CA TYR A 692 13.15 13.03 -4.10
C TYR A 692 12.06 11.99 -3.83
N SER A 693 12.07 10.85 -4.53
CA SER A 693 10.99 9.87 -4.44
C SER A 693 10.94 9.16 -3.09
N TYR A 694 9.73 8.96 -2.59
CA TYR A 694 9.47 8.12 -1.42
C TYR A 694 9.75 6.63 -1.65
N VAL A 695 9.90 6.19 -2.90
CA VAL A 695 10.36 4.82 -3.21
C VAL A 695 11.69 4.50 -2.51
N TRP A 696 12.52 5.52 -2.24
CA TRP A 696 13.84 5.40 -1.64
C TRP A 696 13.92 5.68 -0.15
N THR A 697 12.79 5.94 0.51
CA THR A 697 12.77 6.37 1.91
C THR A 697 12.22 5.30 2.84
N MET A 698 12.32 5.54 4.15
CA MET A 698 11.78 4.64 5.17
C MET A 698 10.28 4.84 5.43
N GLU A 699 9.65 5.82 4.78
CA GLU A 699 8.22 6.13 4.96
C GLU A 699 7.35 5.16 4.14
N TYR A 700 7.39 3.87 4.46
CA TYR A 700 6.63 2.84 3.75
C TYR A 700 5.11 2.92 3.99
N GLU A 701 4.67 3.74 4.92
CA GLU A 701 3.25 4.04 5.18
C GLU A 701 2.66 5.08 4.24
N ILE A 702 3.52 5.78 3.46
CA ILE A 702 3.12 6.97 2.70
C ILE A 702 2.22 6.63 1.50
N PHE A 703 2.28 5.40 1.01
CA PHE A 703 1.63 4.97 -0.22
C PHE A 703 0.14 4.74 -0.02
N GLU A 704 -0.67 5.30 -0.92
CA GLU A 704 -2.14 5.17 -0.95
C GLU A 704 -2.55 4.44 -2.23
N PHE A 705 -3.30 3.34 -2.08
CA PHE A 705 -3.67 2.47 -3.20
C PHE A 705 -4.51 3.20 -4.24
N ASP A 706 -4.16 3.05 -5.51
CA ASP A 706 -4.89 3.58 -6.68
C ASP A 706 -5.00 5.12 -6.72
N LEU A 707 -4.29 5.83 -5.85
CA LEU A 707 -4.33 7.29 -5.81
C LEU A 707 -3.97 7.89 -7.18
N GLY A 708 -2.88 7.41 -7.79
CA GLY A 708 -2.30 7.99 -8.99
C GLY A 708 -3.21 8.00 -10.21
N ARG A 709 -4.12 7.03 -10.34
CA ARG A 709 -5.09 6.98 -11.45
C ARG A 709 -6.22 7.98 -11.31
N LYS A 710 -6.51 8.41 -10.09
CA LYS A 710 -7.72 9.16 -9.75
C LYS A 710 -7.44 10.56 -9.23
N PHE A 711 -6.37 10.74 -8.44
CA PHE A 711 -6.06 12.01 -7.78
C PHE A 711 -4.56 12.30 -7.78
N ASN A 712 -4.23 13.57 -7.89
CA ASN A 712 -2.97 14.17 -7.52
C ASN A 712 -3.29 15.38 -6.64
N TYR A 713 -2.33 16.18 -6.25
CA TYR A 713 -2.57 17.33 -5.38
C TYR A 713 -3.47 18.41 -6.04
N ALA A 714 -3.40 18.59 -7.35
CA ALA A 714 -4.31 19.49 -8.05
C ALA A 714 -5.78 19.03 -7.99
N GLU A 715 -6.04 17.74 -8.11
CA GLU A 715 -7.39 17.18 -7.96
C GLU A 715 -7.88 17.27 -6.51
N MET A 716 -7.01 17.03 -5.53
CA MET A 716 -7.37 17.22 -4.10
C MET A 716 -7.69 18.70 -3.80
N ALA A 717 -6.93 19.66 -4.36
CA ALA A 717 -7.24 21.08 -4.26
C ALA A 717 -8.57 21.42 -4.94
N THR A 718 -8.94 20.70 -6.01
CA THR A 718 -10.25 20.82 -6.64
C THR A 718 -11.39 20.36 -5.74
N LEU A 719 -11.16 19.34 -4.88
CA LEU A 719 -12.13 18.94 -3.84
C LEU A 719 -12.28 20.01 -2.74
N ILE A 720 -11.24 20.81 -2.48
CA ILE A 720 -11.30 21.94 -1.54
C ILE A 720 -12.07 23.12 -2.14
N ALA A 721 -11.95 23.36 -3.45
CA ALA A 721 -12.63 24.45 -4.14
C ALA A 721 -14.17 24.43 -3.89
N PRO A 722 -14.85 25.58 -3.82
CA PRO A 722 -14.39 26.95 -4.09
C PRO A 722 -13.78 27.66 -2.86
N ARG A 723 -13.54 26.95 -1.75
CA ARG A 723 -12.91 27.50 -0.52
C ARG A 723 -11.48 27.94 -0.82
N PRO A 724 -10.95 28.99 -0.17
CA PRO A 724 -9.59 29.45 -0.38
C PRO A 724 -8.54 28.38 -0.11
N PHE A 725 -7.54 28.30 -0.98
CA PHE A 725 -6.43 27.36 -0.89
C PHE A 725 -5.09 28.05 -1.17
N MET A 726 -4.10 27.84 -0.31
CA MET A 726 -2.77 28.42 -0.44
C MET A 726 -1.68 27.38 -0.29
N VAL A 727 -0.59 27.58 -1.03
CA VAL A 727 0.67 26.85 -0.87
C VAL A 727 1.74 27.78 -0.34
N GLU A 728 2.52 27.35 0.63
CA GLU A 728 3.72 28.02 1.14
C GLU A 728 4.93 27.14 0.84
N ARG A 729 5.98 27.70 0.17
CA ARG A 729 7.07 26.91 -0.36
C ARG A 729 8.42 27.61 -0.28
N GLY A 730 9.39 27.00 0.44
CA GLY A 730 10.79 27.44 0.46
C GLY A 730 11.59 26.84 -0.71
N HIS A 731 12.38 27.67 -1.41
CA HIS A 731 13.21 27.24 -2.55
C HIS A 731 14.28 26.20 -2.17
N ALA A 732 14.79 26.24 -0.94
CA ALA A 732 15.78 25.30 -0.42
C ALA A 732 15.15 24.10 0.31
N ASP A 733 13.84 23.92 0.20
CA ASP A 733 13.16 22.77 0.78
C ASP A 733 13.48 21.48 -0.01
N GLY A 734 14.11 20.52 0.65
CA GLY A 734 14.55 19.25 0.04
C GLY A 734 13.44 18.22 -0.23
N VAL A 735 12.17 18.57 0.00
CA VAL A 735 11.05 17.61 -0.15
C VAL A 735 10.69 17.38 -1.61
N ALA A 736 10.73 18.40 -2.46
CA ALA A 736 10.46 18.29 -3.89
C ALA A 736 11.24 19.35 -4.69
N PRO A 737 11.47 19.19 -6.01
CA PRO A 737 12.00 20.26 -6.84
C PRO A 737 10.88 21.27 -7.17
N ASP A 738 11.25 22.56 -7.27
CA ASP A 738 10.32 23.66 -7.54
C ASP A 738 9.53 23.47 -8.84
N GLU A 739 10.14 22.86 -9.87
CA GLU A 739 9.49 22.60 -11.17
C GLU A 739 8.27 21.68 -11.01
N ARG A 740 8.34 20.67 -10.14
CA ARG A 740 7.22 19.77 -9.88
C ARG A 740 6.13 20.44 -9.06
N VAL A 741 6.51 21.27 -8.10
CA VAL A 741 5.58 22.12 -7.34
C VAL A 741 4.88 23.10 -8.25
N GLY A 742 5.64 23.83 -9.09
CA GLY A 742 5.11 24.82 -10.04
C GLY A 742 4.17 24.23 -11.07
N LEU A 743 4.53 23.06 -11.64
CA LEU A 743 3.69 22.34 -12.60
C LEU A 743 2.33 21.96 -11.98
N GLU A 744 2.35 21.39 -10.80
CA GLU A 744 1.12 20.93 -10.13
C GLU A 744 0.28 22.13 -9.65
N PHE A 745 0.92 23.20 -9.14
CA PHE A 745 0.19 24.43 -8.77
C PHE A 745 -0.42 25.17 -9.95
N ALA A 746 0.19 25.11 -11.13
CA ALA A 746 -0.38 25.70 -12.34
C ALA A 746 -1.75 25.10 -12.68
N LYS A 747 -1.95 23.80 -12.43
CA LYS A 747 -3.25 23.11 -12.58
C LYS A 747 -4.29 23.64 -11.56
N VAL A 748 -3.89 23.84 -10.29
CA VAL A 748 -4.73 24.43 -9.26
C VAL A 748 -5.16 25.85 -9.66
N ARG A 749 -4.19 26.68 -10.07
CA ARG A 749 -4.48 28.05 -10.50
C ARG A 749 -5.42 28.08 -11.70
N ARG A 750 -5.22 27.20 -12.69
CA ARG A 750 -6.14 27.06 -13.83
C ARG A 750 -7.55 26.72 -13.37
N MET A 751 -7.70 25.82 -12.40
CA MET A 751 -9.01 25.45 -11.86
C MET A 751 -9.69 26.64 -11.21
N TYR A 752 -9.03 27.28 -10.24
CA TYR A 752 -9.60 28.41 -9.51
C TYR A 752 -9.83 29.65 -10.39
N ALA A 753 -8.79 30.09 -11.11
CA ALA A 753 -8.86 31.37 -11.83
C ALA A 753 -9.59 31.26 -13.18
N ALA A 754 -9.24 30.27 -14.01
CA ALA A 754 -9.75 30.17 -15.36
C ALA A 754 -11.08 29.42 -15.46
N ARG A 755 -11.25 28.35 -14.68
CA ARG A 755 -12.46 27.51 -14.77
C ARG A 755 -13.59 27.97 -13.83
N LEU A 756 -13.22 28.39 -12.60
CA LEU A 756 -14.22 28.83 -11.59
C LEU A 756 -14.37 30.34 -11.46
N GLY A 757 -13.51 31.14 -12.10
CA GLY A 757 -13.56 32.60 -12.00
C GLY A 757 -13.19 33.18 -10.64
N LEU A 758 -12.37 32.45 -9.85
CA LEU A 758 -12.02 32.77 -8.47
C LEU A 758 -10.51 33.00 -8.30
N PRO A 759 -9.88 33.93 -9.02
CA PRO A 759 -8.41 34.10 -9.03
C PRO A 759 -7.85 34.48 -7.66
N ASP A 760 -8.61 35.15 -6.80
CA ASP A 760 -8.19 35.65 -5.50
C ASP A 760 -8.28 34.60 -4.38
N ARG A 761 -8.82 33.41 -4.67
CA ARG A 761 -8.99 32.32 -3.69
C ARG A 761 -7.85 31.32 -3.70
N THR A 762 -6.86 31.49 -4.58
CA THR A 762 -5.67 30.62 -4.55
C THR A 762 -4.41 31.43 -4.83
N THR A 763 -3.35 31.09 -4.09
CA THR A 763 -2.02 31.67 -4.27
C THR A 763 -0.95 30.69 -3.84
N ILE A 764 0.29 30.90 -4.31
CA ILE A 764 1.50 30.26 -3.79
C ILE A 764 2.49 31.32 -3.36
N GLU A 765 3.03 31.17 -2.16
CA GLU A 765 4.16 31.95 -1.67
C GLU A 765 5.45 31.17 -1.93
N TRP A 766 6.38 31.78 -2.66
CA TRP A 766 7.74 31.29 -2.82
C TRP A 766 8.67 32.16 -1.96
N PHE A 767 9.48 31.54 -1.10
CA PHE A 767 10.42 32.27 -0.26
C PHE A 767 11.82 31.64 -0.29
N ASN A 768 12.85 32.43 -0.01
CA ASN A 768 14.22 31.93 0.15
C ASN A 768 14.39 31.35 1.54
N GLY A 769 14.16 30.04 1.66
CA GLY A 769 14.27 29.35 2.93
C GLY A 769 14.20 27.82 2.77
N PRO A 770 14.51 27.11 3.87
CA PRO A 770 14.46 25.64 3.93
C PRO A 770 13.03 25.13 4.15
N HIS A 771 12.93 23.89 4.65
CA HIS A 771 11.69 23.23 5.05
C HIS A 771 11.14 23.81 6.37
N THR A 772 10.42 24.93 6.30
CA THR A 772 9.97 25.69 7.47
C THR A 772 8.74 26.52 7.15
N ILE A 773 8.02 26.99 8.21
CA ILE A 773 7.03 28.04 8.11
C ILE A 773 7.73 29.37 7.81
N HIS A 774 7.21 30.14 6.87
CA HIS A 774 7.63 31.51 6.59
C HIS A 774 6.72 32.54 7.29
N GLY A 775 5.41 32.29 7.26
CA GLY A 775 4.42 33.04 8.02
C GLY A 775 4.03 34.40 7.40
N VAL A 776 4.69 34.87 6.34
CA VAL A 776 4.43 36.21 5.75
C VAL A 776 3.16 36.18 4.92
N GLY A 777 3.19 35.53 3.77
CA GLY A 777 2.02 35.44 2.86
C GLY A 777 0.88 34.63 3.46
N THR A 778 1.18 33.62 4.29
CA THR A 778 0.15 32.83 4.97
C THR A 778 -0.63 33.64 6.01
N PHE A 779 -0.01 34.54 6.76
CA PHE A 779 -0.71 35.40 7.71
C PHE A 779 -1.56 36.44 6.99
N GLU A 780 -1.07 37.01 5.88
CA GLU A 780 -1.87 37.87 5.02
C GLU A 780 -3.08 37.16 4.44
N PHE A 781 -2.90 35.92 3.98
CA PHE A 781 -3.96 35.09 3.44
C PHE A 781 -5.03 34.73 4.48
N LEU A 782 -4.62 34.38 5.70
CA LEU A 782 -5.51 34.16 6.84
C LEU A 782 -6.29 35.45 7.18
N SER A 783 -5.61 36.59 7.33
CA SER A 783 -6.23 37.88 7.64
C SER A 783 -7.29 38.24 6.60
N LYS A 784 -6.96 38.14 5.29
CA LYS A 784 -7.86 38.44 4.19
C LYS A 784 -9.10 37.55 4.21
N HIS A 785 -8.91 36.24 4.24
CA HIS A 785 -10.01 35.29 4.02
C HIS A 785 -10.83 34.99 5.28
N LEU A 786 -10.25 35.15 6.47
CA LEU A 786 -10.97 35.06 7.73
C LEU A 786 -11.53 36.44 8.17
N ARG A 787 -11.30 37.52 7.40
CA ARG A 787 -11.76 38.88 7.69
C ARG A 787 -11.41 39.30 9.11
N HIS A 788 -10.14 39.09 9.46
CA HIS A 788 -9.60 39.41 10.78
C HIS A 788 -8.41 40.32 10.63
N GLN A 789 -8.48 41.50 11.26
CA GLN A 789 -7.33 42.40 11.35
C GLN A 789 -6.60 42.14 12.67
N PRO A 790 -5.35 41.72 12.65
CA PRO A 790 -4.55 41.54 13.85
C PRO A 790 -4.47 42.86 14.62
N LYS A 791 -4.66 42.79 15.92
CA LYS A 791 -4.52 43.97 16.83
C LYS A 791 -3.07 44.16 17.20
#